data_3676ab674a00b822c8453e0e3de3c3ec
#
_entry.id   3676ab674a00b822c8453e0e3de3c3ec
#
_cell.length_a   1.000
_cell.length_b   1.000
_cell.length_c   1.000
_cell.angle_alpha   90.00
_cell.angle_beta   90.00
_cell.angle_gamma   90.00
#
_symmetry.space_group_name_H-M   'P 1'
#
loop_
_entity.id
_entity.type
_entity.pdbx_description
1 polymer ?
#
loop_
_entity_poly.entity_id
_entity_poly.type
_entity_poly.pdbx_seq_one_letter_code
_entity_poly.pdbx_strand_id
1 'polypeptide(L)'
;MTNSKKTDLLYLIDGSGYIFRAFYALPPLTRKSDGMPVGAVSGFCNMLYKFLEDAKLKDGHEKPTHIAVIFDSARKNFRNNIYPEYKANRNETPEDLIPQFSFIREAVKAFNLPSIEMENYEADDLIATYKKEALKKNIRVKIISSDKDLMQLIDDQTTLFDSMKNKDIGIEEVKEKFGVTPDKVIEVQALAGDSSDNIPGVPSIGVKTAAELINEFGSVENLLKNVDKIKQPKRRQTISDNKENALISKKLVTLKDDVPTVEKIEDFQVKDLDKEKIISFLKKMEFTRLLERIEKTYGLSIAKKDIVLEESKDSVFTDTDVSRKNYKTVFKLSELEKILEEAEKKGLTVVDVETDSLNIRQANLVGISLCIKEGNAYYVPLNHSNKEDKQIKSQLNTELVIKKIKPFLEDKSIKKIGHNIKYDFRILKKYGIHLNPIEDTMLMSYVLDAGINRHGMDLLSEIHLHHKTISFKDVAGIGKSQVTFDKVNINQATEYAAEDADVTLRLYNFFNNRIFKEEVLSIYEELEKPMIQVLSQMEENGVKIDEKILKNLSLKFEKDLKVLEKKIYELAGEEFNIASTKQLGDILYKKLKIIATKKTKKGNYATNVNILEDLAFQGHELPKLILDWRQKSKLKNTYTDSLQEFIDSKTKRIHTSF
;
A
#
# COMPACT_ATOMS: atom_id res chain seq x y z
N MET A 1 22.48 -43.67 13.70
CA MET A 1 22.07 -42.23 13.71
C MET A 1 23.23 -41.45 13.14
N THR A 2 23.22 -41.18 11.85
CA THR A 2 24.25 -40.44 11.14
C THR A 2 24.01 -38.96 11.41
N ASN A 3 24.88 -38.33 12.19
CA ASN A 3 24.98 -36.87 12.32
C ASN A 3 25.25 -36.29 10.89
N SER A 4 24.23 -35.84 10.18
CA SER A 4 24.44 -34.99 9.04
C SER A 4 24.99 -33.67 9.54
N LYS A 5 26.28 -33.40 9.32
CA LYS A 5 26.86 -32.07 9.52
C LYS A 5 26.01 -31.08 8.74
N LYS A 6 25.29 -30.20 9.44
CA LYS A 6 24.58 -29.08 8.83
C LYS A 6 25.61 -28.28 8.02
N THR A 7 25.49 -28.27 6.69
CA THR A 7 26.35 -27.46 5.82
C THR A 7 26.04 -25.99 6.07
N ASP A 8 27.08 -25.18 6.24
CA ASP A 8 26.92 -23.72 6.39
C ASP A 8 26.24 -23.10 5.16
N LEU A 9 25.49 -22.04 5.38
CA LEU A 9 24.71 -21.36 4.35
C LEU A 9 24.92 -19.82 4.48
N LEU A 10 25.43 -19.22 3.40
CA LEU A 10 25.63 -17.77 3.28
C LEU A 10 24.50 -17.15 2.47
N TYR A 11 23.87 -16.12 3.04
CA TYR A 11 22.93 -15.26 2.32
C TYR A 11 23.64 -13.97 1.88
N LEU A 12 23.67 -13.72 0.56
CA LEU A 12 24.17 -12.49 -0.04
C LEU A 12 22.97 -11.67 -0.53
N ILE A 13 22.72 -10.54 0.11
CA ILE A 13 21.57 -9.68 -0.18
C ILE A 13 22.02 -8.52 -1.07
N ASP A 14 21.46 -8.43 -2.27
CA ASP A 14 21.61 -7.28 -3.15
C ASP A 14 20.85 -6.08 -2.57
N GLY A 15 21.56 -5.25 -1.80
CA GLY A 15 20.98 -4.08 -1.15
C GLY A 15 20.56 -2.99 -2.12
N SER A 16 21.28 -2.80 -3.22
CA SER A 16 20.99 -1.78 -4.23
C SER A 16 19.62 -2.00 -4.88
N GLY A 17 19.31 -3.24 -5.29
CA GLY A 17 18.03 -3.60 -5.84
C GLY A 17 16.88 -3.36 -4.85
N TYR A 18 17.10 -3.56 -3.56
CA TYR A 18 16.11 -3.30 -2.50
C TYR A 18 15.86 -1.80 -2.24
N ILE A 19 16.86 -0.93 -2.38
CA ILE A 19 16.72 0.52 -2.17
C ILE A 19 15.71 1.12 -3.15
N PHE A 20 15.94 0.92 -4.45
CA PHE A 20 15.05 1.47 -5.47
C PHE A 20 13.63 0.90 -5.35
N ARG A 21 13.53 -0.39 -5.03
CA ARG A 21 12.23 -1.02 -4.79
C ARG A 21 11.50 -0.38 -3.60
N ALA A 22 12.17 -0.15 -2.48
CA ALA A 22 11.57 0.47 -1.31
C ALA A 22 11.10 1.89 -1.62
N PHE A 23 11.87 2.64 -2.38
CA PHE A 23 11.54 4.01 -2.79
C PHE A 23 10.27 4.07 -3.65
N TYR A 24 10.16 3.22 -4.69
CA TYR A 24 9.01 3.26 -5.59
C TYR A 24 7.77 2.50 -5.09
N ALA A 25 7.90 1.66 -4.07
CA ALA A 25 6.78 0.88 -3.53
C ALA A 25 5.95 1.62 -2.48
N LEU A 26 6.48 2.67 -1.88
CA LEU A 26 5.85 3.43 -0.80
C LEU A 26 5.55 4.87 -1.26
N PRO A 27 4.46 5.46 -0.77
CA PRO A 27 4.27 6.90 -0.92
C PRO A 27 5.42 7.67 -0.23
N PRO A 28 5.68 8.92 -0.62
CA PRO A 28 6.66 9.76 0.05
C PRO A 28 6.40 9.81 1.56
N LEU A 29 7.39 9.41 2.34
CA LEU A 29 7.36 9.46 3.80
C LEU A 29 8.51 10.33 4.27
N THR A 30 8.21 11.30 5.14
CA THR A 30 9.19 12.20 5.73
C THR A 30 9.26 12.01 7.24
N ARG A 31 10.44 12.27 7.81
CA ARG A 31 10.64 12.32 9.25
C ARG A 31 10.00 13.60 9.80
N LYS A 32 9.22 13.50 10.89
CA LYS A 32 8.44 14.63 11.42
C LYS A 32 9.31 15.73 12.01
N SER A 33 10.45 15.39 12.60
CA SER A 33 11.33 16.32 13.29
C SER A 33 12.01 17.34 12.36
N ASP A 34 12.27 16.99 11.09
CA ASP A 34 13.06 17.82 10.17
C ASP A 34 12.64 17.74 8.69
N GLY A 35 11.55 17.04 8.38
CA GLY A 35 11.06 16.89 7.02
C GLY A 35 11.94 16.01 6.11
N MET A 36 12.96 15.32 6.65
CA MET A 36 13.84 14.47 5.89
C MET A 36 13.08 13.31 5.23
N PRO A 37 13.22 13.08 3.91
CA PRO A 37 12.60 11.95 3.25
C PRO A 37 13.19 10.62 3.78
N VAL A 38 12.33 9.72 4.26
CA VAL A 38 12.71 8.42 4.88
C VAL A 38 11.90 7.24 4.35
N GLY A 39 11.13 7.43 3.26
CA GLY A 39 10.29 6.38 2.69
C GLY A 39 11.07 5.14 2.25
N ALA A 40 12.20 5.32 1.56
CA ALA A 40 13.07 4.22 1.15
C ALA A 40 13.72 3.52 2.37
N VAL A 41 14.15 4.30 3.39
CA VAL A 41 14.71 3.74 4.63
C VAL A 41 13.65 2.88 5.34
N SER A 42 12.43 3.38 5.47
CA SER A 42 11.33 2.65 6.10
C SER A 42 10.99 1.36 5.36
N GLY A 43 10.85 1.43 4.04
CA GLY A 43 10.59 0.27 3.19
C GLY A 43 11.71 -0.77 3.29
N PHE A 44 12.95 -0.33 3.24
CA PHE A 44 14.13 -1.18 3.35
C PHE A 44 14.19 -1.88 4.72
N CYS A 45 14.01 -1.15 5.83
CA CYS A 45 13.95 -1.73 7.17
C CYS A 45 12.83 -2.78 7.34
N ASN A 46 11.64 -2.49 6.82
CA ASN A 46 10.53 -3.43 6.85
C ASN A 46 10.80 -4.70 6.04
N MET A 47 11.43 -4.58 4.87
CA MET A 47 11.81 -5.73 4.04
C MET A 47 12.87 -6.57 4.75
N LEU A 48 13.92 -5.92 5.29
CA LEU A 48 15.00 -6.59 5.99
C LEU A 48 14.50 -7.30 7.26
N TYR A 49 13.66 -6.63 8.06
CA TYR A 49 13.02 -7.22 9.22
C TYR A 49 12.19 -8.46 8.86
N LYS A 50 11.32 -8.34 7.85
CA LYS A 50 10.49 -9.47 7.40
C LYS A 50 11.34 -10.63 6.91
N PHE A 51 12.42 -10.35 6.20
CA PHE A 51 13.34 -11.36 5.73
C PHE A 51 14.03 -12.11 6.87
N LEU A 52 14.51 -11.38 7.89
CA LEU A 52 15.12 -11.97 9.08
C LEU A 52 14.11 -12.75 9.94
N GLU A 53 12.87 -12.27 10.03
CA GLU A 53 11.76 -12.96 10.70
C GLU A 53 11.43 -14.28 10.01
N ASP A 54 11.26 -14.26 8.69
CA ASP A 54 10.98 -15.46 7.88
C ASP A 54 12.11 -16.49 7.97
N ALA A 55 13.37 -16.03 8.00
CA ALA A 55 14.54 -16.90 8.16
C ALA A 55 14.63 -17.54 9.55
N LYS A 56 14.11 -16.88 10.60
CA LYS A 56 14.14 -17.40 12.00
C LYS A 56 12.96 -18.28 12.37
N LEU A 57 11.73 -18.00 11.84
CA LEU A 57 10.47 -18.52 12.39
C LEU A 57 9.78 -19.58 11.52
N LYS A 58 10.12 -19.73 10.23
CA LYS A 58 9.45 -20.73 9.37
C LYS A 58 10.10 -22.09 9.49
N ASP A 59 9.36 -23.07 9.98
CA ASP A 59 9.71 -24.48 9.91
C ASP A 59 9.80 -24.90 8.43
N GLY A 60 10.92 -25.51 8.06
CA GLY A 60 11.17 -26.02 6.69
C GLY A 60 12.04 -25.12 5.81
N HIS A 61 12.41 -23.89 6.24
CA HIS A 61 13.43 -23.10 5.57
C HIS A 61 14.81 -23.33 6.19
N GLU A 62 15.83 -23.50 5.34
CA GLU A 62 17.22 -23.56 5.82
C GLU A 62 17.62 -22.20 6.40
N LYS A 63 18.10 -22.23 7.64
CA LYS A 63 18.53 -21.00 8.35
C LYS A 63 19.96 -20.63 7.89
N PRO A 64 20.20 -19.35 7.52
CA PRO A 64 21.53 -18.92 7.18
C PRO A 64 22.44 -18.95 8.42
N THR A 65 23.68 -19.38 8.23
CA THR A 65 24.76 -19.26 9.22
C THR A 65 25.53 -17.94 9.04
N HIS A 66 25.49 -17.38 7.81
CA HIS A 66 26.18 -16.15 7.44
C HIS A 66 25.24 -15.26 6.61
N ILE A 67 25.27 -13.94 6.81
CA ILE A 67 24.49 -12.95 6.04
C ILE A 67 25.37 -11.73 5.79
N ALA A 68 25.30 -11.19 4.55
CA ALA A 68 25.86 -9.89 4.20
C ALA A 68 24.90 -9.13 3.27
N VAL A 69 24.86 -7.80 3.43
CA VAL A 69 24.13 -6.88 2.55
C VAL A 69 25.12 -6.09 1.73
N ILE A 70 24.99 -6.15 0.41
CA ILE A 70 25.99 -5.65 -0.54
C ILE A 70 25.38 -4.50 -1.33
N PHE A 71 26.14 -3.41 -1.49
CA PHE A 71 25.69 -2.19 -2.15
C PHE A 71 26.65 -1.76 -3.27
N ASP A 72 26.11 -1.05 -4.25
CA ASP A 72 26.93 -0.25 -5.17
C ASP A 72 27.49 0.96 -4.41
N SER A 73 28.78 1.24 -4.62
CA SER A 73 29.44 2.39 -4.00
C SER A 73 29.20 3.67 -4.79
N ALA A 74 29.11 3.58 -6.12
CA ALA A 74 28.96 4.71 -7.02
C ALA A 74 28.26 4.32 -8.33
N ARG A 75 27.81 5.33 -9.07
CA ARG A 75 27.17 5.15 -10.40
C ARG A 75 28.17 4.71 -11.48
N LYS A 76 29.42 5.15 -11.39
CA LYS A 76 30.49 4.82 -12.34
C LYS A 76 31.42 3.76 -11.76
N ASN A 77 31.81 2.81 -12.59
CA ASN A 77 32.67 1.71 -12.24
C ASN A 77 33.65 1.35 -13.40
N PHE A 78 34.43 0.31 -13.28
CA PHE A 78 35.41 -0.09 -14.30
C PHE A 78 34.80 -0.39 -15.67
N ARG A 79 33.51 -0.76 -15.75
CA ARG A 79 32.82 -1.02 -17.02
C ARG A 79 32.69 0.24 -17.88
N ASN A 80 32.60 1.43 -17.27
CA ASN A 80 32.59 2.70 -18.01
C ASN A 80 33.91 2.97 -18.69
N ASN A 81 35.07 2.39 -18.23
CA ASN A 81 36.35 2.45 -18.91
C ASN A 81 36.40 1.52 -20.14
N ILE A 82 35.59 0.44 -20.14
CA ILE A 82 35.48 -0.48 -21.27
C ILE A 82 34.48 0.08 -22.31
N TYR A 83 33.36 0.63 -21.84
CA TYR A 83 32.30 1.17 -22.67
C TYR A 83 31.69 2.41 -21.99
N PRO A 84 32.04 3.64 -22.45
CA PRO A 84 31.58 4.87 -21.79
C PRO A 84 30.08 5.03 -21.68
N GLU A 85 29.31 4.46 -22.63
CA GLU A 85 27.85 4.50 -22.68
C GLU A 85 27.18 3.47 -21.73
N TYR A 86 27.95 2.67 -20.98
CA TYR A 86 27.39 1.71 -20.04
C TYR A 86 26.54 2.41 -18.99
N LYS A 87 25.26 1.98 -18.87
CA LYS A 87 24.23 2.57 -17.99
C LYS A 87 23.96 4.08 -18.21
N ALA A 88 24.36 4.64 -19.36
CA ALA A 88 24.16 6.07 -19.66
C ALA A 88 22.66 6.45 -19.83
N ASN A 89 21.82 5.49 -20.20
CA ASN A 89 20.39 5.65 -20.36
C ASN A 89 19.59 5.59 -19.05
N ARG A 90 20.23 5.30 -17.91
CA ARG A 90 19.57 5.30 -16.61
C ARG A 90 19.28 6.73 -16.15
N ASN A 91 18.03 6.96 -15.70
CA ASN A 91 17.63 8.25 -15.13
C ASN A 91 18.53 8.66 -13.95
N GLU A 92 18.60 9.95 -13.69
CA GLU A 92 19.24 10.46 -12.48
C GLU A 92 18.51 9.93 -11.23
N THR A 93 19.30 9.77 -10.16
CA THR A 93 18.74 9.36 -8.87
C THR A 93 17.78 10.45 -8.37
N PRO A 94 16.54 10.13 -7.98
CA PRO A 94 15.62 11.11 -7.41
C PRO A 94 16.26 11.88 -6.24
N GLU A 95 16.09 13.20 -6.20
CA GLU A 95 16.66 14.05 -5.16
C GLU A 95 16.30 13.59 -3.75
N ASP A 96 15.04 13.19 -3.54
CA ASP A 96 14.55 12.66 -2.27
C ASP A 96 15.18 11.32 -1.86
N LEU A 97 15.79 10.58 -2.79
CA LEU A 97 16.43 9.30 -2.49
C LEU A 97 17.90 9.49 -2.06
N ILE A 98 18.57 10.53 -2.55
CA ILE A 98 20.00 10.76 -2.30
C ILE A 98 20.35 10.76 -0.80
N PRO A 99 19.68 11.54 0.06
CA PRO A 99 19.99 11.57 1.49
C PRO A 99 19.68 10.25 2.21
N GLN A 100 18.84 9.39 1.64
CA GLN A 100 18.43 8.14 2.26
C GLN A 100 19.48 7.02 2.14
N PHE A 101 20.41 7.10 1.19
CA PHE A 101 21.45 6.07 1.02
C PHE A 101 22.31 5.85 2.27
N SER A 102 22.72 6.94 2.94
CA SER A 102 23.50 6.85 4.18
C SER A 102 22.72 6.21 5.32
N PHE A 103 21.45 6.58 5.47
CA PHE A 103 20.57 6.01 6.50
C PHE A 103 20.23 4.53 6.25
N ILE A 104 20.18 4.09 5.00
CA ILE A 104 19.97 2.68 4.68
C ILE A 104 21.19 1.84 5.10
N ARG A 105 22.40 2.36 4.91
CA ARG A 105 23.61 1.69 5.38
C ARG A 105 23.69 1.68 6.92
N GLU A 106 23.28 2.77 7.56
CA GLU A 106 23.13 2.85 9.01
C GLU A 106 22.09 1.83 9.53
N ALA A 107 20.98 1.66 8.80
CA ALA A 107 19.98 0.65 9.10
C ALA A 107 20.55 -0.77 9.10
N VAL A 108 21.32 -1.15 8.08
CA VAL A 108 21.94 -2.48 8.01
C VAL A 108 22.85 -2.72 9.23
N LYS A 109 23.64 -1.73 9.61
CA LYS A 109 24.48 -1.79 10.82
C LYS A 109 23.67 -1.86 12.11
N ALA A 110 22.52 -1.16 12.17
CA ALA A 110 21.61 -1.22 13.32
C ALA A 110 20.95 -2.60 13.46
N PHE A 111 20.68 -3.29 12.34
CA PHE A 111 20.24 -4.68 12.33
C PHE A 111 21.37 -5.68 12.64
N ASN A 112 22.56 -5.20 13.00
CA ASN A 112 23.76 -5.99 13.29
C ASN A 112 24.19 -6.90 12.13
N LEU A 113 24.04 -6.39 10.90
CA LEU A 113 24.44 -7.06 9.67
C LEU A 113 25.64 -6.35 9.01
N PRO A 114 26.55 -7.10 8.36
CA PRO A 114 27.58 -6.53 7.51
C PRO A 114 26.97 -5.74 6.34
N SER A 115 27.48 -4.52 6.13
CA SER A 115 27.16 -3.64 5.00
C SER A 115 28.40 -3.45 4.18
N ILE A 116 28.41 -3.97 2.95
CA ILE A 116 29.60 -4.08 2.11
C ILE A 116 29.40 -3.27 0.85
N GLU A 117 30.40 -2.49 0.50
CA GLU A 117 30.51 -1.77 -0.76
C GLU A 117 31.99 -1.55 -1.10
N MET A 118 32.31 -1.47 -2.37
CA MET A 118 33.70 -1.22 -2.81
C MET A 118 33.71 -0.26 -3.99
N GLU A 119 34.59 0.74 -3.91
CA GLU A 119 34.75 1.71 -4.97
C GLU A 119 35.20 1.03 -6.27
N ASN A 120 34.65 1.51 -7.40
CA ASN A 120 34.89 1.02 -8.75
C ASN A 120 34.30 -0.36 -9.10
N TYR A 121 33.57 -1.01 -8.20
CA TYR A 121 32.87 -2.29 -8.45
C TYR A 121 31.38 -2.18 -8.16
N GLU A 122 30.61 -3.01 -8.83
CA GLU A 122 29.16 -3.13 -8.58
C GLU A 122 28.89 -4.18 -7.48
N ALA A 123 27.71 -4.10 -6.87
CA ALA A 123 27.26 -5.08 -5.89
C ALA A 123 27.33 -6.51 -6.46
N ASP A 124 27.01 -6.69 -7.73
CA ASP A 124 27.03 -7.98 -8.42
C ASP A 124 28.43 -8.60 -8.49
N ASP A 125 29.46 -7.78 -8.69
CA ASP A 125 30.88 -8.25 -8.70
C ASP A 125 31.28 -8.73 -7.31
N LEU A 126 30.88 -8.00 -6.27
CA LEU A 126 31.13 -8.42 -4.88
C LEU A 126 30.38 -9.69 -4.52
N ILE A 127 29.11 -9.84 -4.96
CA ILE A 127 28.32 -11.06 -4.80
C ILE A 127 29.02 -12.25 -5.48
N ALA A 128 29.52 -12.07 -6.71
CA ALA A 128 30.26 -13.10 -7.44
C ALA A 128 31.54 -13.50 -6.70
N THR A 129 32.29 -12.51 -6.18
CA THR A 129 33.52 -12.74 -5.43
C THR A 129 33.27 -13.51 -4.13
N TYR A 130 32.31 -13.06 -3.31
CA TYR A 130 31.98 -13.74 -2.05
C TYR A 130 31.36 -15.12 -2.27
N LYS A 131 30.58 -15.32 -3.35
CA LYS A 131 30.11 -16.64 -3.77
C LYS A 131 31.29 -17.58 -3.99
N LYS A 132 32.27 -17.16 -4.78
CA LYS A 132 33.45 -17.96 -5.08
C LYS A 132 34.26 -18.29 -3.84
N GLU A 133 34.41 -17.34 -2.91
CA GLU A 133 35.10 -17.55 -1.64
C GLU A 133 34.37 -18.51 -0.71
N ALA A 134 33.03 -18.40 -0.65
CA ALA A 134 32.19 -19.29 0.16
C ALA A 134 32.30 -20.74 -0.32
N LEU A 135 32.26 -20.96 -1.64
CA LEU A 135 32.39 -22.31 -2.21
C LEU A 135 33.74 -22.96 -1.91
N LYS A 136 34.86 -22.17 -1.89
CA LYS A 136 36.16 -22.69 -1.46
C LYS A 136 36.16 -23.19 -0.02
N LYS A 137 35.25 -22.69 0.82
CA LYS A 137 35.09 -23.07 2.24
C LYS A 137 33.96 -24.10 2.45
N ASN A 138 33.40 -24.66 1.37
CA ASN A 138 32.25 -25.56 1.39
C ASN A 138 30.99 -24.96 2.06
N ILE A 139 30.81 -23.64 1.92
CA ILE A 139 29.62 -22.92 2.37
C ILE A 139 28.70 -22.74 1.18
N ARG A 140 27.46 -23.23 1.27
CA ARG A 140 26.42 -23.02 0.24
C ARG A 140 26.01 -21.56 0.21
N VAL A 141 25.56 -21.08 -0.96
CA VAL A 141 25.19 -19.67 -1.15
C VAL A 141 23.74 -19.54 -1.59
N LYS A 142 23.01 -18.62 -0.99
CA LYS A 142 21.72 -18.15 -1.48
C LYS A 142 21.82 -16.64 -1.74
N ILE A 143 21.69 -16.26 -3.00
CA ILE A 143 21.67 -14.86 -3.43
C ILE A 143 20.23 -14.35 -3.32
N ILE A 144 20.05 -13.21 -2.66
CA ILE A 144 18.71 -12.59 -2.48
C ILE A 144 18.64 -11.37 -3.39
N SER A 145 18.11 -11.54 -4.59
CA SER A 145 17.95 -10.49 -5.59
C SER A 145 16.85 -10.86 -6.60
N SER A 146 16.31 -9.87 -7.28
CA SER A 146 15.45 -10.06 -8.47
C SER A 146 16.19 -9.84 -9.78
N ASP A 147 17.49 -9.53 -9.72
CA ASP A 147 18.33 -9.27 -10.88
C ASP A 147 18.60 -10.55 -11.67
N LYS A 148 18.36 -10.49 -12.98
CA LYS A 148 18.57 -11.58 -13.90
C LYS A 148 20.06 -11.85 -14.17
N ASP A 149 20.91 -10.84 -14.00
CA ASP A 149 22.32 -10.90 -14.34
C ASP A 149 23.07 -11.79 -13.33
N LEU A 150 22.60 -11.85 -12.09
CA LEU A 150 23.09 -12.77 -11.07
C LEU A 150 22.76 -14.25 -11.34
N MET A 151 21.90 -14.56 -12.33
CA MET A 151 21.57 -15.95 -12.70
C MET A 151 22.76 -16.69 -13.31
N GLN A 152 23.79 -15.98 -13.81
CA GLN A 152 25.05 -16.58 -14.24
C GLN A 152 25.85 -17.23 -13.09
N LEU A 153 25.52 -16.89 -11.83
CA LEU A 153 26.20 -17.40 -10.64
C LEU A 153 25.57 -18.68 -10.07
N ILE A 154 24.45 -19.13 -10.60
CA ILE A 154 23.71 -20.30 -10.10
C ILE A 154 24.45 -21.59 -10.46
N ASP A 155 24.57 -22.50 -9.49
CA ASP A 155 25.12 -23.84 -9.63
C ASP A 155 24.50 -24.80 -8.60
N ASP A 156 25.05 -26.01 -8.44
CA ASP A 156 24.52 -27.02 -7.50
C ASP A 156 24.60 -26.57 -6.02
N GLN A 157 25.45 -25.61 -5.69
CA GLN A 157 25.66 -25.09 -4.32
C GLN A 157 25.18 -23.64 -4.16
N THR A 158 24.72 -23.02 -5.25
CA THR A 158 24.31 -21.62 -5.28
C THR A 158 22.91 -21.50 -5.88
N THR A 159 21.96 -20.94 -5.14
CA THR A 159 20.61 -20.63 -5.61
C THR A 159 20.35 -19.13 -5.51
N LEU A 160 19.37 -18.63 -6.27
CA LEU A 160 18.90 -17.25 -6.18
C LEU A 160 17.47 -17.26 -5.67
N PHE A 161 17.15 -16.36 -4.72
CA PHE A 161 15.79 -16.15 -4.23
C PHE A 161 15.26 -14.81 -4.73
N ASP A 162 14.25 -14.86 -5.63
CA ASP A 162 13.51 -13.68 -6.05
C ASP A 162 12.43 -13.35 -5.02
N SER A 163 12.72 -12.39 -4.15
CA SER A 163 11.80 -11.97 -3.11
C SER A 163 10.54 -11.24 -3.64
N MET A 164 10.54 -10.80 -4.90
CA MET A 164 9.35 -10.23 -5.55
C MET A 164 8.34 -11.29 -5.92
N LYS A 165 8.82 -12.41 -6.44
CA LYS A 165 7.99 -13.54 -6.85
C LYS A 165 7.83 -14.58 -5.75
N ASN A 166 8.57 -14.41 -4.63
CA ASN A 166 8.68 -15.38 -3.53
C ASN A 166 9.01 -16.79 -4.08
N LYS A 167 10.05 -16.83 -4.94
CA LYS A 167 10.43 -18.04 -5.67
C LYS A 167 11.93 -18.25 -5.61
N ASP A 168 12.34 -19.49 -5.28
CA ASP A 168 13.71 -19.95 -5.48
C ASP A 168 13.96 -20.18 -6.98
N ILE A 169 15.14 -19.79 -7.46
CA ILE A 169 15.60 -19.93 -8.82
C ILE A 169 16.86 -20.79 -8.79
N GLY A 170 16.78 -21.94 -9.40
CA GLY A 170 17.87 -22.89 -9.60
C GLY A 170 18.21 -23.04 -11.08
N ILE A 171 18.97 -24.08 -11.40
CA ILE A 171 19.44 -24.37 -12.76
C ILE A 171 18.29 -24.50 -13.77
N GLU A 172 17.20 -25.16 -13.38
CA GLU A 172 16.07 -25.39 -14.28
C GLU A 172 15.32 -24.10 -14.63
N GLU A 173 15.14 -23.18 -13.66
CA GLU A 173 14.53 -21.89 -13.92
C GLU A 173 15.40 -21.00 -14.81
N VAL A 174 16.73 -21.13 -14.71
CA VAL A 174 17.65 -20.43 -15.62
C VAL A 174 17.51 -20.99 -17.03
N LYS A 175 17.45 -22.30 -17.20
CA LYS A 175 17.20 -22.95 -18.50
C LYS A 175 15.86 -22.52 -19.10
N GLU A 176 14.80 -22.46 -18.29
CA GLU A 176 13.48 -21.99 -18.72
C GLU A 176 13.55 -20.54 -19.23
N LYS A 177 14.30 -19.67 -18.53
CA LYS A 177 14.38 -18.24 -18.84
C LYS A 177 15.32 -17.91 -20.00
N PHE A 178 16.51 -18.49 -20.01
CA PHE A 178 17.57 -18.17 -20.97
C PHE A 178 17.74 -19.22 -22.08
N GLY A 179 17.15 -20.39 -21.97
CA GLY A 179 17.30 -21.47 -22.93
C GLY A 179 18.66 -22.20 -22.88
N VAL A 180 19.48 -21.91 -21.85
CA VAL A 180 20.82 -22.46 -21.64
C VAL A 180 21.06 -22.72 -20.14
N THR A 181 22.11 -23.45 -19.81
CA THR A 181 22.58 -23.62 -18.42
C THR A 181 23.21 -22.34 -17.87
N PRO A 182 23.28 -22.14 -16.54
CA PRO A 182 23.80 -20.91 -15.93
C PRO A 182 25.19 -20.49 -16.43
N ASP A 183 26.09 -21.44 -16.67
CA ASP A 183 27.43 -21.21 -17.21
C ASP A 183 27.45 -20.61 -18.63
N LYS A 184 26.33 -20.66 -19.35
CA LYS A 184 26.16 -20.10 -20.70
C LYS A 184 25.33 -18.80 -20.71
N VAL A 185 24.83 -18.34 -19.58
CA VAL A 185 24.02 -17.10 -19.52
C VAL A 185 24.82 -15.91 -20.03
N ILE A 186 26.11 -15.80 -19.66
CA ILE A 186 27.03 -14.77 -20.15
C ILE A 186 27.06 -14.73 -21.68
N GLU A 187 27.14 -15.89 -22.31
CA GLU A 187 27.24 -16.05 -23.78
C GLU A 187 25.94 -15.57 -24.45
N VAL A 188 24.79 -15.91 -23.87
CA VAL A 188 23.47 -15.49 -24.39
C VAL A 188 23.30 -13.99 -24.23
N GLN A 189 23.64 -13.41 -23.08
CA GLN A 189 23.53 -11.97 -22.83
C GLN A 189 24.51 -11.15 -23.70
N ALA A 190 25.70 -11.69 -23.98
CA ALA A 190 26.67 -11.05 -24.86
C ALA A 190 26.13 -10.86 -26.28
N LEU A 191 25.33 -11.81 -26.77
CA LEU A 191 24.68 -11.69 -28.07
C LEU A 191 23.39 -10.89 -28.05
N ALA A 192 22.56 -11.11 -27.03
CA ALA A 192 21.26 -10.46 -26.92
C ALA A 192 21.36 -8.97 -26.52
N GLY A 193 22.44 -8.59 -25.80
CA GLY A 193 22.58 -7.29 -25.18
C GLY A 193 21.62 -7.09 -24.01
N ASP A 194 21.67 -5.91 -23.42
CA ASP A 194 20.72 -5.46 -22.40
C ASP A 194 20.41 -3.97 -22.55
N SER A 195 19.16 -3.68 -22.91
CA SER A 195 18.72 -2.28 -23.09
C SER A 195 18.62 -1.52 -21.76
N SER A 196 18.43 -2.20 -20.62
CA SER A 196 18.37 -1.54 -19.31
C SER A 196 19.75 -1.01 -18.89
N ASP A 197 20.82 -1.69 -19.25
CA ASP A 197 22.18 -1.32 -18.93
C ASP A 197 22.96 -0.75 -20.13
N ASN A 198 22.25 -0.50 -21.21
CA ASN A 198 22.82 0.01 -22.46
C ASN A 198 23.95 -0.87 -23.00
N ILE A 199 23.78 -2.19 -22.89
CA ILE A 199 24.74 -3.17 -23.43
C ILE A 199 24.32 -3.47 -24.88
N PRO A 200 25.20 -3.23 -25.88
CA PRO A 200 24.79 -3.20 -27.28
C PRO A 200 24.30 -4.53 -27.85
N GLY A 201 24.93 -5.63 -27.47
CA GLY A 201 24.65 -6.94 -28.06
C GLY A 201 24.86 -6.95 -29.59
N VAL A 202 24.18 -7.89 -30.26
CA VAL A 202 24.10 -7.97 -31.70
C VAL A 202 22.68 -7.56 -32.16
N PRO A 203 22.50 -6.55 -33.01
CA PRO A 203 21.20 -6.09 -33.46
C PRO A 203 20.30 -7.23 -33.98
N SER A 204 19.02 -7.24 -33.59
CA SER A 204 18.03 -8.25 -33.98
C SER A 204 18.30 -9.68 -33.44
N ILE A 205 19.23 -9.86 -32.52
CA ILE A 205 19.46 -11.12 -31.82
C ILE A 205 18.89 -10.98 -30.39
N GLY A 206 17.71 -11.53 -30.17
CA GLY A 206 17.11 -11.62 -28.82
C GLY A 206 17.54 -12.89 -28.10
N VAL A 207 17.20 -13.00 -26.82
CA VAL A 207 17.56 -14.10 -25.93
C VAL A 207 17.33 -15.48 -26.54
N LYS A 208 16.17 -15.73 -27.15
CA LYS A 208 15.83 -17.02 -27.78
C LYS A 208 16.80 -17.38 -28.91
N THR A 209 17.05 -16.44 -29.81
CA THR A 209 17.97 -16.65 -30.94
C THR A 209 19.43 -16.79 -30.46
N ALA A 210 19.81 -16.01 -29.44
CA ALA A 210 21.13 -16.13 -28.82
C ALA A 210 21.31 -17.53 -28.21
N ALA A 211 20.31 -18.03 -27.48
CA ALA A 211 20.33 -19.38 -26.89
C ALA A 211 20.47 -20.48 -27.96
N GLU A 212 19.70 -20.39 -29.08
CA GLU A 212 19.84 -21.32 -30.20
C GLU A 212 21.28 -21.36 -30.73
N LEU A 213 21.88 -20.19 -30.94
CA LEU A 213 23.26 -20.08 -31.43
C LEU A 213 24.29 -20.60 -30.42
N ILE A 214 24.13 -20.31 -29.14
CA ILE A 214 25.04 -20.75 -28.09
C ILE A 214 24.94 -22.25 -27.85
N ASN A 215 23.74 -22.82 -27.94
CA ASN A 215 23.57 -24.29 -27.89
C ASN A 215 24.23 -24.99 -29.08
N GLU A 216 24.27 -24.38 -30.28
CA GLU A 216 24.91 -24.93 -31.48
C GLU A 216 26.42 -24.73 -31.47
N PHE A 217 26.91 -23.53 -31.11
CA PHE A 217 28.34 -23.16 -31.24
C PHE A 217 29.12 -23.18 -29.91
N GLY A 218 28.43 -23.26 -28.77
CA GLY A 218 29.01 -23.37 -27.41
C GLY A 218 29.47 -22.07 -26.79
N SER A 219 30.06 -21.12 -27.53
CA SER A 219 30.50 -19.81 -27.04
C SER A 219 30.47 -18.73 -28.12
N VAL A 220 30.48 -17.46 -27.71
CA VAL A 220 30.54 -16.31 -28.64
C VAL A 220 31.79 -16.39 -29.51
N GLU A 221 32.96 -16.70 -28.95
CA GLU A 221 34.22 -16.79 -29.71
C GLU A 221 34.17 -17.88 -30.78
N ASN A 222 33.59 -19.05 -30.42
CA ASN A 222 33.46 -20.14 -31.38
C ASN A 222 32.43 -19.83 -32.46
N LEU A 223 31.31 -19.18 -32.10
CA LEU A 223 30.34 -18.67 -33.05
C LEU A 223 30.98 -17.69 -34.04
N LEU A 224 31.76 -16.71 -33.55
CA LEU A 224 32.42 -15.71 -34.38
C LEU A 224 33.48 -16.30 -35.31
N LYS A 225 34.18 -17.38 -34.90
CA LYS A 225 35.11 -18.13 -35.73
C LYS A 225 34.41 -18.96 -36.82
N ASN A 226 33.16 -19.35 -36.57
CA ASN A 226 32.39 -20.23 -37.44
C ASN A 226 31.14 -19.55 -38.03
N VAL A 227 31.17 -18.26 -38.16
CA VAL A 227 30.04 -17.45 -38.64
C VAL A 227 29.47 -17.94 -39.98
N ASP A 228 30.33 -18.47 -40.86
CA ASP A 228 29.95 -19.00 -42.16
C ASP A 228 29.04 -20.22 -42.11
N LYS A 229 29.01 -20.94 -40.99
CA LYS A 229 28.16 -22.10 -40.75
C LYS A 229 26.73 -21.75 -40.41
N ILE A 230 26.44 -20.46 -40.14
CA ILE A 230 25.09 -19.99 -39.84
C ILE A 230 24.23 -20.10 -41.09
N LYS A 231 23.13 -20.85 -41.01
CA LYS A 231 22.26 -21.16 -42.16
C LYS A 231 21.56 -19.94 -42.75
N GLN A 232 21.17 -18.98 -41.91
CA GLN A 232 20.44 -17.78 -42.36
C GLN A 232 21.42 -16.67 -42.84
N PRO A 233 21.43 -16.27 -44.12
CA PRO A 233 22.40 -15.32 -44.65
C PRO A 233 22.33 -13.95 -43.95
N LYS A 234 21.12 -13.44 -43.68
CA LYS A 234 20.95 -12.16 -42.97
C LYS A 234 21.51 -12.18 -41.54
N ARG A 235 21.26 -13.24 -40.81
CA ARG A 235 21.78 -13.44 -39.43
C ARG A 235 23.31 -13.55 -39.44
N ARG A 236 23.86 -14.28 -40.41
CA ARG A 236 25.32 -14.41 -40.64
C ARG A 236 25.97 -13.05 -40.82
N GLN A 237 25.42 -12.25 -41.74
CA GLN A 237 25.90 -10.88 -41.99
C GLN A 237 25.84 -10.01 -40.76
N THR A 238 24.66 -9.95 -40.10
CA THR A 238 24.50 -9.14 -38.90
C THR A 238 25.51 -9.48 -37.79
N ILE A 239 25.76 -10.78 -37.54
CA ILE A 239 26.75 -11.21 -36.53
C ILE A 239 28.15 -10.86 -37.00
N SER A 240 28.47 -11.03 -38.27
CA SER A 240 29.77 -10.68 -38.83
C SER A 240 30.08 -9.17 -38.69
N ASP A 241 29.10 -8.34 -38.96
CA ASP A 241 29.25 -6.87 -38.91
C ASP A 241 29.32 -6.32 -37.44
N ASN A 242 28.84 -7.11 -36.46
CA ASN A 242 28.78 -6.69 -35.06
C ASN A 242 29.64 -7.56 -34.12
N LYS A 243 30.75 -8.11 -34.63
CA LYS A 243 31.67 -8.95 -33.83
C LYS A 243 32.21 -8.20 -32.60
N GLU A 244 32.60 -6.96 -32.76
CA GLU A 244 33.14 -6.13 -31.67
C GLU A 244 32.10 -5.86 -30.59
N ASN A 245 30.85 -5.55 -31.00
CA ASN A 245 29.76 -5.35 -30.05
C ASN A 245 29.50 -6.60 -29.21
N ALA A 246 29.51 -7.79 -29.82
CA ALA A 246 29.35 -9.06 -29.09
C ALA A 246 30.47 -9.29 -28.06
N LEU A 247 31.72 -8.99 -28.43
CA LEU A 247 32.86 -9.16 -27.53
C LEU A 247 32.89 -8.11 -26.42
N ILE A 248 32.53 -6.85 -26.73
CA ILE A 248 32.39 -5.80 -25.70
C ILE A 248 31.26 -6.17 -24.74
N SER A 249 30.10 -6.55 -25.28
CA SER A 249 28.97 -6.98 -24.47
C SER A 249 29.32 -8.14 -23.54
N LYS A 250 30.08 -9.14 -24.03
CA LYS A 250 30.56 -10.23 -23.17
C LYS A 250 31.40 -9.74 -22.01
N LYS A 251 32.31 -8.78 -22.24
CA LYS A 251 33.11 -8.17 -21.15
C LYS A 251 32.27 -7.42 -20.15
N LEU A 252 31.19 -6.75 -20.61
CA LEU A 252 30.30 -5.96 -19.75
C LEU A 252 29.39 -6.83 -18.88
N VAL A 253 28.83 -7.94 -19.43
CA VAL A 253 27.93 -8.84 -18.70
C VAL A 253 28.64 -9.81 -17.79
N THR A 254 29.94 -10.05 -17.99
CA THR A 254 30.74 -10.95 -17.14
C THR A 254 31.00 -10.29 -15.79
N LEU A 255 30.53 -10.93 -14.73
CA LEU A 255 30.76 -10.47 -13.37
C LEU A 255 32.20 -10.79 -12.95
N LYS A 256 32.81 -9.85 -12.24
CA LYS A 256 34.16 -10.00 -11.70
C LYS A 256 34.10 -10.76 -10.38
N ASP A 257 34.82 -11.87 -10.30
CA ASP A 257 34.81 -12.80 -9.15
C ASP A 257 36.12 -12.83 -8.35
N ASP A 258 36.94 -11.79 -8.55
CA ASP A 258 38.25 -11.62 -7.92
C ASP A 258 38.48 -10.18 -7.41
N VAL A 259 37.41 -9.55 -6.94
CA VAL A 259 37.45 -8.21 -6.33
C VAL A 259 38.31 -8.28 -5.04
N PRO A 260 39.21 -7.32 -4.80
CA PRO A 260 40.06 -7.31 -3.60
C PRO A 260 39.24 -6.91 -2.36
N THR A 261 38.46 -7.85 -1.82
CA THR A 261 37.58 -7.62 -0.66
C THR A 261 38.39 -7.47 0.62
N VAL A 262 37.93 -6.61 1.53
CA VAL A 262 38.55 -6.35 2.84
C VAL A 262 37.93 -7.25 3.91
N GLU A 263 36.60 -7.38 3.88
CA GLU A 263 35.83 -8.19 4.81
C GLU A 263 35.94 -9.67 4.47
N LYS A 264 36.02 -10.51 5.49
CA LYS A 264 36.12 -11.97 5.35
C LYS A 264 34.74 -12.62 5.59
N ILE A 265 34.54 -13.80 5.00
CA ILE A 265 33.26 -14.53 5.19
C ILE A 265 32.98 -14.82 6.67
N GLU A 266 34.01 -15.02 7.49
CA GLU A 266 33.91 -15.24 8.94
C GLU A 266 33.24 -14.06 9.66
N ASP A 267 33.39 -12.84 9.12
CA ASP A 267 32.78 -11.62 9.68
C ASP A 267 31.25 -11.58 9.43
N PHE A 268 30.76 -12.41 8.51
CA PHE A 268 29.33 -12.49 8.12
C PHE A 268 28.50 -13.41 8.98
N GLN A 269 29.07 -14.06 9.99
CA GLN A 269 28.32 -14.92 10.91
C GLN A 269 27.10 -14.18 11.46
N VAL A 270 25.95 -14.86 11.43
CA VAL A 270 24.69 -14.31 11.94
C VAL A 270 24.83 -14.05 13.45
N LYS A 271 24.70 -12.79 13.83
CA LYS A 271 24.70 -12.33 15.21
C LYS A 271 23.29 -12.02 15.66
N ASP A 272 23.03 -12.08 16.96
CA ASP A 272 21.78 -11.58 17.51
C ASP A 272 21.65 -10.08 17.27
N LEU A 273 20.39 -9.61 17.20
CA LEU A 273 20.11 -8.18 17.07
C LEU A 273 20.70 -7.42 18.28
N ASP A 274 21.46 -6.38 17.98
CA ASP A 274 21.90 -5.42 18.98
C ASP A 274 20.71 -4.52 19.34
N LYS A 275 20.12 -4.81 20.49
CA LYS A 275 18.88 -4.18 20.95
C LYS A 275 19.01 -2.66 21.07
N GLU A 276 20.11 -2.18 21.60
CA GLU A 276 20.33 -0.75 21.81
C GLU A 276 20.50 -0.02 20.47
N LYS A 277 21.27 -0.58 19.56
CA LYS A 277 21.49 0.02 18.23
C LYS A 277 20.21 0.09 17.40
N ILE A 278 19.45 -1.01 17.35
CA ILE A 278 18.21 -1.02 16.54
C ILE A 278 17.15 -0.08 17.12
N ILE A 279 16.99 -0.04 18.43
CA ILE A 279 16.07 0.87 19.10
C ILE A 279 16.46 2.33 18.85
N SER A 280 17.73 2.66 19.06
CA SER A 280 18.26 4.02 18.83
C SER A 280 18.04 4.45 17.38
N PHE A 281 18.36 3.59 16.42
CA PHE A 281 18.16 3.88 15.00
C PHE A 281 16.69 4.07 14.64
N LEU A 282 15.80 3.19 15.08
CA LEU A 282 14.37 3.29 14.75
C LEU A 282 13.71 4.49 15.42
N LYS A 283 14.14 4.87 16.62
CA LYS A 283 13.75 6.13 17.27
C LYS A 283 14.24 7.35 16.48
N LYS A 284 15.51 7.36 16.06
CA LYS A 284 16.11 8.41 15.21
C LYS A 284 15.35 8.59 13.89
N MET A 285 14.87 7.50 13.30
CA MET A 285 14.07 7.50 12.06
C MET A 285 12.57 7.68 12.29
N GLU A 286 12.09 7.73 13.53
CA GLU A 286 10.68 7.82 13.92
C GLU A 286 9.82 6.64 13.42
N PHE A 287 10.41 5.43 13.32
CA PHE A 287 9.73 4.22 12.84
C PHE A 287 9.05 3.45 13.98
N THR A 288 8.11 4.09 14.67
CA THR A 288 7.43 3.58 15.86
C THR A 288 6.80 2.20 15.66
N ARG A 289 6.07 2.01 14.55
CA ARG A 289 5.39 0.72 14.26
C ARG A 289 6.37 -0.43 14.04
N LEU A 290 7.50 -0.16 13.40
CA LEU A 290 8.53 -1.19 13.21
C LEU A 290 9.22 -1.50 14.52
N LEU A 291 9.44 -0.50 15.36
CA LEU A 291 10.00 -0.64 16.70
C LEU A 291 9.10 -1.56 17.56
N GLU A 292 7.80 -1.30 17.64
CA GLU A 292 6.83 -2.13 18.37
C GLU A 292 6.81 -3.59 17.89
N ARG A 293 6.89 -3.80 16.58
CA ARG A 293 6.95 -5.16 16.01
C ARG A 293 8.22 -5.89 16.41
N ILE A 294 9.36 -5.22 16.38
CA ILE A 294 10.66 -5.77 16.79
C ILE A 294 10.64 -6.07 18.30
N GLU A 295 10.11 -5.18 19.13
CA GLU A 295 9.92 -5.39 20.56
C GLU A 295 9.12 -6.67 20.84
N LYS A 296 7.99 -6.83 20.18
CA LYS A 296 7.11 -7.99 20.33
C LYS A 296 7.80 -9.29 19.89
N THR A 297 8.52 -9.27 18.78
CA THR A 297 9.15 -10.48 18.21
C THR A 297 10.38 -10.92 18.98
N TYR A 298 11.17 -9.99 19.53
CA TYR A 298 12.43 -10.27 20.20
C TYR A 298 12.36 -10.16 21.73
N GLY A 299 11.15 -9.97 22.29
CA GLY A 299 10.93 -9.90 23.75
C GLY A 299 11.66 -8.71 24.40
N LEU A 300 11.75 -7.58 23.67
CA LEU A 300 12.38 -6.38 24.15
C LEU A 300 11.40 -5.66 25.08
N SER A 301 11.56 -5.74 26.39
CA SER A 301 10.86 -4.83 27.30
C SER A 301 11.63 -3.51 27.36
N ILE A 302 11.25 -2.55 26.55
CA ILE A 302 11.63 -1.16 26.80
C ILE A 302 10.76 -0.71 27.97
N ALA A 303 11.38 -0.26 29.06
CA ALA A 303 10.63 0.42 30.10
C ALA A 303 9.86 1.57 29.43
N LYS A 304 8.53 1.59 29.55
CA LYS A 304 7.65 2.64 28.99
C LYS A 304 8.07 4.08 29.34
N LYS A 305 9.12 4.26 30.11
CA LYS A 305 9.69 5.54 30.53
C LYS A 305 10.59 6.23 29.50
N ASP A 306 11.11 5.53 28.48
CA ASP A 306 12.12 6.08 27.57
C ASP A 306 11.60 6.42 26.18
N ILE A 307 10.28 6.34 25.95
CA ILE A 307 9.60 6.82 24.73
C ILE A 307 9.08 8.25 24.96
N VAL A 308 9.79 9.03 25.73
CA VAL A 308 9.62 10.48 25.71
C VAL A 308 10.59 10.99 24.66
N LEU A 309 10.08 11.25 23.45
CA LEU A 309 10.59 12.37 22.66
C LEU A 309 10.78 13.52 23.65
N GLU A 310 11.91 14.22 23.63
CA GLU A 310 12.04 15.49 24.34
C GLU A 310 10.94 16.44 23.83
N GLU A 311 9.73 16.22 24.30
CA GLU A 311 8.68 17.20 24.22
C GLU A 311 9.17 18.38 25.06
N SER A 312 9.33 19.50 24.40
CA SER A 312 9.47 20.79 25.04
C SER A 312 8.55 20.84 26.26
N LYS A 313 9.09 21.21 27.43
CA LYS A 313 8.47 21.20 28.76
C LYS A 313 7.20 22.05 28.94
N ASP A 314 6.39 22.25 27.90
CA ASP A 314 5.17 23.06 27.91
C ASP A 314 3.92 22.36 27.40
N SER A 315 3.88 21.01 27.30
CA SER A 315 2.62 20.33 27.04
C SER A 315 2.04 19.79 28.35
N VAL A 316 1.11 20.53 28.92
CA VAL A 316 0.15 20.06 29.91
C VAL A 316 -0.76 19.03 29.22
N PHE A 317 -0.31 17.77 29.05
CA PHE A 317 -1.16 16.65 28.70
C PHE A 317 -1.36 15.79 29.94
N THR A 318 -2.48 16.04 30.57
CA THR A 318 -3.09 15.20 31.59
C THR A 318 -3.65 13.95 30.91
N ASP A 319 -3.33 12.82 31.53
CA ASP A 319 -4.01 11.52 31.51
C ASP A 319 -4.76 11.15 30.21
N THR A 320 -4.10 10.36 29.33
CA THR A 320 -4.68 9.84 28.07
C THR A 320 -5.68 8.68 28.30
N ASP A 321 -6.01 8.35 29.53
CA ASP A 321 -7.00 7.32 29.85
C ASP A 321 -8.40 7.86 29.56
N VAL A 322 -9.06 7.31 28.53
CA VAL A 322 -10.45 7.62 28.19
C VAL A 322 -11.34 7.00 29.25
N SER A 323 -11.48 7.69 30.38
CA SER A 323 -12.33 7.27 31.49
C SER A 323 -13.79 7.49 31.15
N ARG A 324 -14.55 6.43 30.93
CA ARG A 324 -16.01 6.44 30.66
C ARG A 324 -16.87 6.72 31.88
N LYS A 325 -16.35 7.33 32.93
CA LYS A 325 -17.01 7.41 34.25
C LYS A 325 -18.27 8.28 34.28
N ASN A 326 -18.43 9.22 33.36
CA ASN A 326 -19.49 10.22 33.41
C ASN A 326 -20.30 10.33 32.11
N TYR A 327 -20.51 9.20 31.39
CA TYR A 327 -21.40 9.18 30.25
C TYR A 327 -22.86 9.06 30.73
N LYS A 328 -23.72 9.98 30.33
CA LYS A 328 -25.09 10.08 30.85
C LYS A 328 -26.13 10.19 29.77
N THR A 329 -27.20 9.44 29.92
CA THR A 329 -28.41 9.64 29.11
C THR A 329 -29.25 10.77 29.66
N VAL A 330 -29.68 11.70 28.82
CA VAL A 330 -30.49 12.86 29.18
C VAL A 330 -31.95 12.59 28.85
N PHE A 331 -32.77 12.43 29.90
CA PHE A 331 -34.20 12.16 29.77
C PHE A 331 -35.08 13.37 30.15
N LYS A 332 -34.52 14.44 30.67
CA LYS A 332 -35.25 15.64 31.10
C LYS A 332 -34.74 16.90 30.40
N LEU A 333 -35.65 17.73 29.97
CA LEU A 333 -35.31 19.01 29.31
C LEU A 333 -34.51 19.92 30.23
N SER A 334 -34.77 19.92 31.54
CA SER A 334 -34.01 20.68 32.54
C SER A 334 -32.58 20.19 32.72
N GLU A 335 -32.27 18.94 32.42
CA GLU A 335 -30.91 18.43 32.42
C GLU A 335 -30.17 18.93 31.16
N LEU A 336 -30.85 18.88 30.01
CA LEU A 336 -30.31 19.45 28.77
C LEU A 336 -30.00 20.95 28.93
N GLU A 337 -30.89 21.71 29.52
CA GLU A 337 -30.69 23.17 29.78
C GLU A 337 -29.42 23.46 30.56
N LYS A 338 -29.14 22.68 31.62
CA LYS A 338 -27.90 22.87 32.42
C LYS A 338 -26.65 22.53 31.61
N ILE A 339 -26.71 21.51 30.75
CA ILE A 339 -25.61 21.12 29.88
C ILE A 339 -25.32 22.28 28.89
N LEU A 340 -26.37 22.85 28.26
CA LEU A 340 -26.21 23.97 27.34
C LEU A 340 -25.66 25.23 28.04
N GLU A 341 -26.12 25.55 29.26
CA GLU A 341 -25.56 26.67 30.06
C GLU A 341 -24.06 26.46 30.41
N GLU A 342 -23.65 25.23 30.66
CA GLU A 342 -22.24 24.89 30.89
C GLU A 342 -21.42 25.07 29.61
N ALA A 343 -21.93 24.65 28.47
CA ALA A 343 -21.30 24.78 27.17
C ALA A 343 -21.21 26.26 26.73
N GLU A 344 -22.23 27.07 26.99
CA GLU A 344 -22.20 28.52 26.78
C GLU A 344 -21.06 29.20 27.57
N LYS A 345 -20.94 28.89 28.86
CA LYS A 345 -19.85 29.41 29.70
C LYS A 345 -18.48 29.03 29.20
N LYS A 346 -18.34 27.84 28.58
CA LYS A 346 -17.08 27.37 28.06
C LYS A 346 -16.78 27.85 26.65
N GLY A 347 -17.79 28.28 25.89
CA GLY A 347 -17.67 28.74 24.50
C GLY A 347 -17.37 27.63 23.49
N LEU A 348 -17.56 26.35 23.85
CA LEU A 348 -17.41 25.22 22.94
C LEU A 348 -18.24 24.00 23.37
N THR A 349 -18.59 23.17 22.41
CA THR A 349 -19.15 21.83 22.62
C THR A 349 -18.85 20.93 21.43
N VAL A 350 -18.69 19.64 21.68
CA VAL A 350 -18.83 18.63 20.61
C VAL A 350 -20.31 18.41 20.36
N VAL A 351 -20.66 18.24 19.09
CA VAL A 351 -21.99 17.85 18.63
C VAL A 351 -21.83 16.71 17.63
N ASP A 352 -22.50 15.61 17.91
CA ASP A 352 -22.55 14.48 17.00
C ASP A 352 -24.01 13.97 16.96
N VAL A 353 -24.49 13.47 15.81
CA VAL A 353 -25.87 13.04 15.63
C VAL A 353 -25.98 11.60 15.20
N GLU A 354 -26.86 10.87 15.84
CA GLU A 354 -27.19 9.50 15.51
C GLU A 354 -28.47 9.44 14.68
N THR A 355 -28.45 8.58 13.64
CA THR A 355 -29.54 8.48 12.68
C THR A 355 -29.92 7.01 12.37
N ASP A 356 -31.12 6.79 11.83
CA ASP A 356 -31.59 5.48 11.39
C ASP A 356 -31.07 5.06 10.01
N SER A 357 -30.40 5.96 9.27
CA SER A 357 -29.88 5.71 7.92
C SER A 357 -28.69 6.57 7.59
N LEU A 358 -27.71 6.01 6.86
CA LEU A 358 -26.60 6.78 6.29
C LEU A 358 -27.02 7.67 5.11
N ASN A 359 -28.18 7.39 4.49
CA ASN A 359 -28.70 8.24 3.43
C ASN A 359 -29.34 9.49 4.04
N ILE A 360 -28.64 10.60 4.05
CA ILE A 360 -29.05 11.87 4.67
C ILE A 360 -30.48 12.29 4.28
N ARG A 361 -30.91 12.05 3.04
CA ARG A 361 -32.25 12.44 2.58
C ARG A 361 -33.35 11.65 3.25
N GLN A 362 -33.12 10.40 3.58
CA GLN A 362 -34.06 9.49 4.22
C GLN A 362 -33.86 9.43 5.74
N ALA A 363 -32.67 9.72 6.21
CA ALA A 363 -32.28 9.62 7.60
C ALA A 363 -33.15 10.48 8.53
N ASN A 364 -33.62 9.89 9.63
CA ASN A 364 -34.25 10.57 10.74
C ASN A 364 -33.30 10.66 11.90
N LEU A 365 -33.36 11.74 12.66
CA LEU A 365 -32.58 11.95 13.86
C LEU A 365 -33.04 11.01 14.96
N VAL A 366 -32.14 10.16 15.46
CA VAL A 366 -32.39 9.19 16.54
C VAL A 366 -31.93 9.73 17.89
N GLY A 367 -30.82 10.46 17.91
CA GLY A 367 -30.30 11.10 19.11
C GLY A 367 -29.23 12.13 18.81
N ILE A 368 -28.82 12.86 19.83
CA ILE A 368 -27.75 13.88 19.78
C ILE A 368 -26.80 13.63 20.94
N SER A 369 -25.51 13.56 20.69
CA SER A 369 -24.49 13.53 21.73
C SER A 369 -23.79 14.87 21.87
N LEU A 370 -23.44 15.19 23.10
CA LEU A 370 -22.78 16.44 23.49
C LEU A 370 -21.60 16.15 24.41
N CYS A 371 -20.46 16.78 24.18
CA CYS A 371 -19.32 16.75 25.11
C CYS A 371 -18.71 18.14 25.28
N ILE A 372 -18.54 18.57 26.53
CA ILE A 372 -18.03 19.87 26.90
C ILE A 372 -16.65 19.75 27.54
N LYS A 373 -16.43 18.65 28.24
CA LYS A 373 -15.20 18.37 28.95
C LYS A 373 -14.86 16.89 28.76
N GLU A 374 -13.59 16.60 28.55
CA GLU A 374 -13.10 15.23 28.45
C GLU A 374 -13.58 14.34 29.61
N GLY A 375 -14.07 13.15 29.28
CA GLY A 375 -14.65 12.21 30.23
C GLY A 375 -16.09 12.54 30.69
N ASN A 376 -16.71 13.64 30.23
CA ASN A 376 -18.07 14.04 30.53
C ASN A 376 -18.86 14.24 29.25
N ALA A 377 -19.56 13.22 28.81
CA ALA A 377 -20.37 13.27 27.60
C ALA A 377 -21.82 12.84 27.86
N TYR A 378 -22.71 13.34 27.05
CA TYR A 378 -24.15 13.23 27.22
C TYR A 378 -24.79 12.75 25.95
N TYR A 379 -25.75 11.82 26.06
CA TYR A 379 -26.59 11.38 24.95
C TYR A 379 -28.05 11.75 25.18
N VAL A 380 -28.67 12.39 24.21
CA VAL A 380 -30.08 12.81 24.22
C VAL A 380 -30.86 11.92 23.26
N PRO A 381 -31.49 10.82 23.72
CA PRO A 381 -32.31 9.95 22.88
C PRO A 381 -33.61 10.65 22.46
N LEU A 382 -33.99 10.54 21.18
CA LEU A 382 -35.13 11.23 20.58
C LEU A 382 -36.11 10.27 19.92
N ASN A 383 -35.64 9.37 19.06
CA ASN A 383 -36.49 8.53 18.23
C ASN A 383 -36.08 7.05 18.25
N HIS A 384 -35.68 6.53 19.42
CA HIS A 384 -35.50 5.10 19.58
C HIS A 384 -36.79 4.35 19.58
N SER A 385 -36.82 3.18 18.97
CA SER A 385 -37.94 2.25 18.91
C SER A 385 -37.56 0.88 19.49
N ASN A 386 -38.56 0.13 19.94
CA ASN A 386 -38.36 -1.27 20.32
C ASN A 386 -38.40 -2.20 19.08
N LYS A 387 -38.20 -3.50 19.29
CA LYS A 387 -38.24 -4.51 18.23
C LYS A 387 -39.58 -4.59 17.47
N GLU A 388 -40.65 -4.01 18.03
CA GLU A 388 -42.00 -3.97 17.45
C GLU A 388 -42.26 -2.60 16.78
N ASP A 389 -41.24 -1.80 16.49
CA ASP A 389 -41.30 -0.43 15.93
C ASP A 389 -42.13 0.56 16.79
N LYS A 390 -42.31 0.28 18.08
CA LYS A 390 -42.95 1.19 19.01
C LYS A 390 -41.94 2.12 19.67
N GLN A 391 -42.22 3.41 19.61
CA GLN A 391 -41.37 4.43 20.24
C GLN A 391 -41.26 4.23 21.74
N ILE A 392 -40.05 4.38 22.29
CA ILE A 392 -39.78 4.27 23.71
C ILE A 392 -40.25 5.54 24.43
N LYS A 393 -41.18 5.42 25.38
CA LYS A 393 -41.85 6.55 26.03
C LYS A 393 -40.98 7.43 26.94
N SER A 394 -39.80 6.94 27.36
CA SER A 394 -38.94 7.67 28.30
C SER A 394 -38.06 8.72 27.67
N GLN A 395 -38.01 8.81 26.33
CA GLN A 395 -37.13 9.77 25.63
C GLN A 395 -37.81 11.14 25.44
N LEU A 396 -36.99 12.17 25.15
CA LEU A 396 -37.45 13.52 24.98
C LEU A 396 -38.19 13.71 23.64
N ASN A 397 -39.16 14.65 23.60
CA ASN A 397 -39.83 15.02 22.36
C ASN A 397 -38.84 15.77 21.44
N THR A 398 -38.69 15.29 20.22
CA THR A 398 -37.72 15.84 19.24
C THR A 398 -37.95 17.30 18.96
N GLU A 399 -39.23 17.76 18.77
CA GLU A 399 -39.53 19.16 18.46
C GLU A 399 -39.14 20.09 19.61
N LEU A 400 -39.39 19.68 20.86
CA LEU A 400 -39.02 20.46 22.04
C LEU A 400 -37.50 20.57 22.18
N VAL A 401 -36.75 19.47 21.96
CA VAL A 401 -35.28 19.48 21.99
C VAL A 401 -34.76 20.35 20.87
N ILE A 402 -35.20 20.19 19.61
CA ILE A 402 -34.78 21.02 18.49
C ILE A 402 -35.01 22.51 18.76
N LYS A 403 -36.19 22.86 19.25
CA LYS A 403 -36.51 24.27 19.62
C LYS A 403 -35.52 24.82 20.68
N LYS A 404 -35.11 23.97 21.63
CA LYS A 404 -34.22 24.38 22.71
C LYS A 404 -32.77 24.49 22.28
N ILE A 405 -32.26 23.53 21.51
CA ILE A 405 -30.85 23.51 21.10
C ILE A 405 -30.55 24.44 19.92
N LYS A 406 -31.54 24.78 19.09
CA LYS A 406 -31.34 25.60 17.89
C LYS A 406 -30.63 26.92 18.17
N PRO A 407 -31.11 27.81 19.11
CA PRO A 407 -30.40 29.07 19.40
C PRO A 407 -28.96 28.84 19.80
N PHE A 408 -28.67 27.83 20.60
CA PHE A 408 -27.35 27.44 21.05
C PHE A 408 -26.44 26.99 19.92
N LEU A 409 -26.93 26.12 19.00
CA LEU A 409 -26.15 25.59 17.88
C LEU A 409 -25.90 26.66 16.80
N GLU A 410 -26.70 27.69 16.72
CA GLU A 410 -26.55 28.81 15.79
C GLU A 410 -25.77 29.99 16.39
N ASP A 411 -25.47 29.96 17.70
CA ASP A 411 -24.70 31.02 18.37
C ASP A 411 -23.25 31.04 17.91
N LYS A 412 -22.81 32.15 17.34
CA LYS A 412 -21.47 32.34 16.79
C LYS A 412 -20.36 32.44 17.85
N SER A 413 -20.72 32.65 19.11
CA SER A 413 -19.76 32.68 20.22
C SER A 413 -19.35 31.33 20.74
N ILE A 414 -20.08 30.27 20.34
CA ILE A 414 -19.88 28.89 20.80
C ILE A 414 -19.37 28.05 19.65
N LYS A 415 -18.19 27.43 19.76
CA LYS A 415 -17.64 26.50 18.78
C LYS A 415 -18.36 25.16 18.84
N LYS A 416 -18.80 24.66 17.69
CA LYS A 416 -19.34 23.31 17.52
C LYS A 416 -18.31 22.44 16.84
N ILE A 417 -17.86 21.43 17.55
CA ILE A 417 -16.81 20.50 17.13
C ILE A 417 -17.46 19.18 16.72
N GLY A 418 -17.02 18.59 15.63
CA GLY A 418 -17.44 17.25 15.21
C GLY A 418 -16.31 16.49 14.56
N HIS A 419 -16.58 15.24 14.21
CA HIS A 419 -15.72 14.41 13.39
C HIS A 419 -16.44 14.04 12.09
N ASN A 420 -15.99 14.52 10.94
CA ASN A 420 -16.76 14.48 9.68
C ASN A 420 -18.10 15.24 9.82
N ILE A 421 -18.01 16.41 10.43
CA ILE A 421 -19.17 17.25 10.83
C ILE A 421 -20.10 17.62 9.67
N LYS A 422 -19.68 17.42 8.41
CA LYS A 422 -20.50 17.63 7.23
C LYS A 422 -21.80 16.81 7.29
N TYR A 423 -21.74 15.59 7.83
CA TYR A 423 -22.91 14.74 8.01
C TYR A 423 -23.90 15.38 9.02
N ASP A 424 -23.41 15.73 10.19
CA ASP A 424 -24.20 16.36 11.28
C ASP A 424 -24.79 17.69 10.83
N PHE A 425 -23.98 18.51 10.18
CA PHE A 425 -24.40 19.78 9.60
C PHE A 425 -25.61 19.61 8.66
N ARG A 426 -25.59 18.59 7.80
CA ARG A 426 -26.68 18.33 6.86
C ARG A 426 -27.92 17.73 7.52
N ILE A 427 -27.76 16.85 8.50
CA ILE A 427 -28.88 16.30 9.27
C ILE A 427 -29.56 17.41 10.05
N LEU A 428 -28.81 18.22 10.80
CA LEU A 428 -29.36 19.32 11.60
C LEU A 428 -30.05 20.39 10.72
N LYS A 429 -29.54 20.65 9.52
CA LYS A 429 -30.17 21.54 8.53
C LYS A 429 -31.57 21.07 8.14
N LYS A 430 -31.87 19.77 8.08
CA LYS A 430 -33.22 19.24 7.83
C LYS A 430 -34.22 19.68 8.92
N TYR A 431 -33.72 19.91 10.13
CA TYR A 431 -34.52 20.39 11.27
C TYR A 431 -34.47 21.93 11.42
N GLY A 432 -33.95 22.63 10.40
CA GLY A 432 -33.87 24.07 10.36
C GLY A 432 -32.81 24.69 11.25
N ILE A 433 -31.77 23.90 11.61
CA ILE A 433 -30.61 24.36 12.40
C ILE A 433 -29.43 24.62 11.47
N HIS A 434 -28.86 25.84 11.52
CA HIS A 434 -27.65 26.22 10.78
C HIS A 434 -26.44 26.21 11.71
N LEU A 435 -25.77 25.08 11.79
CA LEU A 435 -24.62 24.87 12.67
C LEU A 435 -23.48 25.84 12.31
N ASN A 436 -23.09 26.72 13.22
CA ASN A 436 -22.03 27.71 12.99
C ASN A 436 -21.60 28.39 14.32
N PRO A 437 -20.28 28.64 14.57
CA PRO A 437 -19.12 28.15 13.81
C PRO A 437 -18.84 26.66 14.04
N ILE A 438 -18.23 26.03 13.07
CA ILE A 438 -17.90 24.59 13.10
C ILE A 438 -16.40 24.33 13.10
N GLU A 439 -15.99 23.23 13.73
CA GLU A 439 -14.64 22.66 13.67
C GLU A 439 -14.74 21.15 13.33
N ASP A 440 -13.82 20.65 12.52
CA ASP A 440 -13.84 19.26 12.07
C ASP A 440 -12.50 18.55 12.33
N THR A 441 -12.51 17.59 13.26
CA THR A 441 -11.29 16.86 13.66
C THR A 441 -10.78 15.93 12.54
N MET A 442 -11.64 15.46 11.64
CA MET A 442 -11.23 14.68 10.47
C MET A 442 -10.42 15.55 9.51
N LEU A 443 -10.89 16.77 9.21
CA LEU A 443 -10.18 17.71 8.35
C LEU A 443 -8.91 18.26 9.01
N MET A 444 -8.89 18.47 10.33
CA MET A 444 -7.68 18.82 11.06
C MET A 444 -6.61 17.73 10.89
N SER A 445 -6.99 16.47 11.08
CA SER A 445 -6.10 15.33 10.83
C SER A 445 -5.67 15.24 9.36
N TYR A 446 -6.56 15.53 8.42
CA TYR A 446 -6.24 15.51 6.99
C TYR A 446 -5.17 16.54 6.63
N VAL A 447 -5.29 17.77 7.11
CA VAL A 447 -4.32 18.84 6.84
C VAL A 447 -2.95 18.53 7.47
N LEU A 448 -2.94 17.94 8.67
CA LEU A 448 -1.71 17.59 9.40
C LEU A 448 -1.01 16.36 8.85
N ASP A 449 -1.75 15.30 8.53
CA ASP A 449 -1.21 13.98 8.30
C ASP A 449 -1.71 13.36 6.95
N ALA A 450 -1.96 14.20 5.93
CA ALA A 450 -2.42 13.75 4.61
C ALA A 450 -1.50 12.67 4.01
N GLY A 451 -2.10 11.56 3.56
CA GLY A 451 -1.36 10.45 2.96
C GLY A 451 -0.65 9.51 3.94
N ILE A 452 -0.57 9.85 5.23
CA ILE A 452 0.08 9.01 6.26
C ILE A 452 -0.91 7.98 6.82
N ASN A 453 -2.14 8.42 7.16
CA ASN A 453 -3.17 7.59 7.77
C ASN A 453 -4.53 7.81 7.10
N ARG A 454 -5.46 6.90 7.34
CA ARG A 454 -6.89 7.18 7.15
C ARG A 454 -7.35 8.06 8.31
N HIS A 455 -8.31 8.96 8.04
CA HIS A 455 -8.74 9.97 8.99
C HIS A 455 -10.05 9.62 9.74
N GLY A 456 -10.41 8.34 9.80
CA GLY A 456 -11.56 7.86 10.57
C GLY A 456 -11.28 7.87 12.08
N MET A 457 -12.30 8.19 12.88
CA MET A 457 -12.20 8.39 14.33
C MET A 457 -11.59 7.21 15.07
N ASP A 458 -12.03 5.97 14.78
CA ASP A 458 -11.49 4.76 15.43
C ASP A 458 -9.96 4.67 15.30
N LEU A 459 -9.47 4.87 14.07
CA LEU A 459 -8.03 4.80 13.80
C LEU A 459 -7.28 5.95 14.46
N LEU A 460 -7.82 7.18 14.40
CA LEU A 460 -7.19 8.33 15.03
C LEU A 460 -7.16 8.22 16.55
N SER A 461 -8.21 7.68 17.15
CA SER A 461 -8.26 7.35 18.58
C SER A 461 -7.19 6.32 18.96
N GLU A 462 -7.05 5.25 18.16
CA GLU A 462 -6.02 4.23 18.39
C GLU A 462 -4.60 4.80 18.29
N ILE A 463 -4.35 5.67 17.30
CA ILE A 463 -3.02 6.25 17.04
C ILE A 463 -2.64 7.31 18.06
N HIS A 464 -3.55 8.25 18.36
CA HIS A 464 -3.21 9.46 19.11
C HIS A 464 -3.64 9.41 20.58
N LEU A 465 -4.70 8.65 20.90
CA LEU A 465 -5.22 8.53 22.27
C LEU A 465 -4.94 7.17 22.87
N HIS A 466 -4.36 6.22 22.12
CA HIS A 466 -4.14 4.83 22.52
C HIS A 466 -5.39 4.14 23.04
N HIS A 467 -6.56 4.57 22.53
CA HIS A 467 -7.86 4.09 22.92
C HIS A 467 -8.58 3.42 21.75
N LYS A 468 -9.11 2.23 22.00
CA LYS A 468 -9.95 1.51 21.04
C LYS A 468 -11.42 1.84 21.32
N THR A 469 -12.08 2.51 20.38
CA THR A 469 -13.48 2.90 20.46
C THR A 469 -14.43 1.70 20.38
N ILE A 470 -15.65 1.87 20.84
CA ILE A 470 -16.75 0.94 20.63
C ILE A 470 -17.10 1.00 19.13
N SER A 471 -17.05 -0.12 18.43
CA SER A 471 -17.41 -0.11 17.01
C SER A 471 -18.93 -0.14 16.82
N PHE A 472 -19.45 0.46 15.74
CA PHE A 472 -20.85 0.38 15.37
C PHE A 472 -21.36 -1.07 15.31
N LYS A 473 -20.51 -2.02 14.92
CA LYS A 473 -20.82 -3.44 14.85
C LYS A 473 -21.09 -4.08 16.22
N ASP A 474 -20.47 -3.55 17.25
CA ASP A 474 -20.64 -4.07 18.62
C ASP A 474 -22.00 -3.70 19.21
N VAL A 475 -22.59 -2.57 18.76
CA VAL A 475 -23.90 -2.09 19.24
C VAL A 475 -25.05 -2.44 18.30
N ALA A 476 -24.83 -2.43 16.98
CA ALA A 476 -25.87 -2.67 15.97
C ALA A 476 -25.86 -4.08 15.37
N GLY A 477 -24.80 -4.89 15.62
CA GLY A 477 -24.63 -6.23 15.04
C GLY A 477 -24.06 -6.26 13.64
N ILE A 478 -23.97 -7.46 13.03
CA ILE A 478 -23.31 -7.70 11.74
C ILE A 478 -24.19 -8.50 10.79
N GLY A 479 -24.15 -8.16 9.51
CA GLY A 479 -24.79 -8.93 8.44
C GLY A 479 -26.32 -8.99 8.58
N LYS A 480 -26.92 -10.18 8.55
CA LYS A 480 -28.38 -10.34 8.60
C LYS A 480 -28.99 -9.99 9.96
N SER A 481 -28.22 -9.93 11.02
CA SER A 481 -28.66 -9.56 12.36
C SER A 481 -28.44 -8.09 12.68
N GLN A 482 -27.86 -7.32 11.76
CA GLN A 482 -27.63 -5.89 11.94
C GLN A 482 -28.95 -5.14 11.97
N VAL A 483 -29.10 -4.30 12.99
CA VAL A 483 -30.25 -3.41 13.16
C VAL A 483 -29.88 -1.97 12.86
N THR A 484 -30.87 -1.12 12.59
CA THR A 484 -30.68 0.33 12.50
C THR A 484 -30.50 0.92 13.89
N PHE A 485 -29.84 2.09 13.99
CA PHE A 485 -29.45 2.65 15.28
C PHE A 485 -30.63 2.98 16.19
N ASP A 486 -31.77 3.32 15.62
CA ASP A 486 -33.03 3.54 16.36
C ASP A 486 -33.48 2.30 17.16
N LYS A 487 -33.04 1.11 16.78
CA LYS A 487 -33.36 -0.17 17.44
C LYS A 487 -32.29 -0.63 18.44
N VAL A 488 -31.18 0.12 18.55
CA VAL A 488 -30.16 -0.13 19.57
C VAL A 488 -30.72 0.25 20.95
N ASN A 489 -30.40 -0.55 21.96
CA ASN A 489 -30.78 -0.24 23.34
C ASN A 489 -30.21 1.10 23.78
N ILE A 490 -31.02 1.97 24.42
CA ILE A 490 -30.61 3.34 24.81
C ILE A 490 -29.33 3.37 25.65
N ASN A 491 -29.15 2.41 26.57
CA ASN A 491 -27.92 2.37 27.37
C ASN A 491 -26.68 2.08 26.52
N GLN A 492 -26.77 1.13 25.58
CA GLN A 492 -25.70 0.83 24.65
C GLN A 492 -25.47 2.00 23.66
N ALA A 493 -26.54 2.62 23.19
CA ALA A 493 -26.48 3.81 22.34
C ALA A 493 -25.82 4.99 23.09
N THR A 494 -26.09 5.14 24.40
CA THR A 494 -25.46 6.17 25.24
C THR A 494 -23.96 5.93 25.36
N GLU A 495 -23.53 4.71 25.66
CA GLU A 495 -22.10 4.39 25.76
C GLU A 495 -21.36 4.65 24.44
N TYR A 496 -21.96 4.25 23.32
CA TYR A 496 -21.40 4.47 21.98
C TYR A 496 -21.33 5.96 21.61
N ALA A 497 -22.46 6.65 21.58
CA ALA A 497 -22.54 8.02 21.09
C ALA A 497 -21.85 9.03 22.04
N ALA A 498 -21.86 8.80 23.35
CA ALA A 498 -21.13 9.62 24.31
C ALA A 498 -19.60 9.40 24.19
N GLU A 499 -19.15 8.15 23.91
CA GLU A 499 -17.73 7.89 23.62
C GLU A 499 -17.29 8.64 22.37
N ASP A 500 -18.07 8.59 21.28
CA ASP A 500 -17.75 9.28 20.03
C ASP A 500 -17.61 10.80 20.27
N ALA A 501 -18.47 11.40 21.06
CA ALA A 501 -18.36 12.81 21.42
C ALA A 501 -17.14 13.14 22.32
N ASP A 502 -16.80 12.28 23.29
CA ASP A 502 -15.62 12.46 24.17
C ASP A 502 -14.32 12.29 23.37
N VAL A 503 -14.22 11.25 22.56
CA VAL A 503 -13.07 11.01 21.69
C VAL A 503 -12.88 12.17 20.70
N THR A 504 -13.96 12.68 20.12
CA THR A 504 -13.90 13.85 19.23
C THR A 504 -13.34 15.08 19.95
N LEU A 505 -13.73 15.35 21.20
CA LEU A 505 -13.18 16.48 21.96
C LEU A 505 -11.68 16.30 22.25
N ARG A 506 -11.24 15.10 22.61
CA ARG A 506 -9.83 14.80 22.86
C ARG A 506 -9.00 14.93 21.59
N LEU A 507 -9.50 14.44 20.45
CA LEU A 507 -8.86 14.61 19.14
C LEU A 507 -8.78 16.10 18.74
N TYR A 508 -9.83 16.88 19.01
CA TYR A 508 -9.82 18.32 18.78
C TYR A 508 -8.70 19.00 19.59
N ASN A 509 -8.62 18.72 20.89
CA ASN A 509 -7.59 19.32 21.74
C ASN A 509 -6.18 18.92 21.28
N PHE A 510 -6.00 17.69 20.81
CA PHE A 510 -4.73 17.21 20.27
C PHE A 510 -4.37 17.91 18.95
N PHE A 511 -5.27 17.93 17.97
CA PHE A 511 -5.00 18.50 16.64
C PHE A 511 -4.95 20.02 16.63
N ASN A 512 -5.78 20.70 17.41
CA ASN A 512 -5.84 22.15 17.43
C ASN A 512 -4.48 22.76 17.81
N ASN A 513 -3.75 22.17 18.76
CA ASN A 513 -2.41 22.62 19.11
C ASN A 513 -1.38 22.37 17.99
N ARG A 514 -1.51 21.25 17.29
CA ARG A 514 -0.59 20.87 16.19
C ARG A 514 -0.75 21.78 14.97
N ILE A 515 -1.99 22.15 14.61
CA ILE A 515 -2.28 23.02 13.45
C ILE A 515 -1.51 24.33 13.54
N PHE A 516 -1.41 24.94 14.73
CA PHE A 516 -0.64 26.14 14.95
C PHE A 516 0.87 25.88 14.89
N LYS A 517 1.35 24.83 15.55
CA LYS A 517 2.79 24.51 15.61
C LYS A 517 3.36 24.11 14.26
N GLU A 518 2.57 23.43 13.44
CA GLU A 518 2.98 22.92 12.12
C GLU A 518 2.66 23.90 10.98
N GLU A 519 2.21 25.14 11.32
CA GLU A 519 1.97 26.26 10.39
C GLU A 519 0.96 25.99 9.27
N VAL A 520 0.02 25.06 9.49
CA VAL A 520 -0.98 24.66 8.48
C VAL A 520 -2.38 25.25 8.73
N LEU A 521 -2.50 26.19 9.66
CA LEU A 521 -3.77 26.82 10.05
C LEU A 521 -4.49 27.45 8.85
N SER A 522 -3.76 28.16 7.97
CA SER A 522 -4.37 28.81 6.81
C SER A 522 -5.01 27.83 5.85
N ILE A 523 -4.38 26.66 5.63
CA ILE A 523 -4.94 25.60 4.80
C ILE A 523 -6.25 25.09 5.41
N TYR A 524 -6.26 24.87 6.71
CA TYR A 524 -7.46 24.41 7.42
C TYR A 524 -8.58 25.44 7.36
N GLU A 525 -8.31 26.69 7.75
CA GLU A 525 -9.32 27.76 7.88
C GLU A 525 -9.83 28.28 6.54
N GLU A 526 -8.96 28.42 5.54
CA GLU A 526 -9.29 29.09 4.28
C GLU A 526 -9.66 28.12 3.15
N LEU A 527 -9.24 26.85 3.21
CA LEU A 527 -9.51 25.88 2.17
C LEU A 527 -10.40 24.74 2.65
N GLU A 528 -9.96 23.95 3.63
CA GLU A 528 -10.64 22.70 3.99
C GLU A 528 -11.94 22.93 4.76
N LYS A 529 -11.93 23.79 5.76
CA LYS A 529 -13.14 24.07 6.57
C LYS A 529 -14.28 24.72 5.77
N PRO A 530 -14.06 25.71 4.89
CA PRO A 530 -15.11 26.27 4.02
C PRO A 530 -15.68 25.25 3.03
N MET A 531 -14.89 24.25 2.62
CA MET A 531 -15.36 23.18 1.72
C MET A 531 -16.53 22.36 2.29
N ILE A 532 -16.66 22.28 3.61
CA ILE A 532 -17.81 21.61 4.26
C ILE A 532 -19.13 22.21 3.75
N GLN A 533 -19.23 23.52 3.73
CA GLN A 533 -20.46 24.21 3.28
C GLN A 533 -20.65 24.08 1.77
N VAL A 534 -19.58 24.24 0.99
CA VAL A 534 -19.60 24.14 -0.47
C VAL A 534 -20.05 22.74 -0.89
N LEU A 535 -19.41 21.70 -0.37
CA LEU A 535 -19.76 20.32 -0.69
C LEU A 535 -21.17 19.96 -0.19
N SER A 536 -21.54 20.41 1.00
CA SER A 536 -22.93 20.23 1.51
C SER A 536 -23.97 20.82 0.56
N GLN A 537 -23.71 22.02 0.02
CA GLN A 537 -24.61 22.66 -0.94
C GLN A 537 -24.65 21.94 -2.29
N MET A 538 -23.48 21.49 -2.79
CA MET A 538 -23.40 20.68 -4.02
C MET A 538 -24.17 19.38 -3.88
N GLU A 539 -23.99 18.66 -2.77
CA GLU A 539 -24.70 17.41 -2.47
C GLU A 539 -26.22 17.62 -2.30
N GLU A 540 -26.63 18.74 -1.72
CA GLU A 540 -28.04 19.11 -1.58
C GLU A 540 -28.67 19.47 -2.93
N ASN A 541 -27.96 20.23 -3.75
CA ASN A 541 -28.42 20.59 -5.09
C ASN A 541 -28.55 19.36 -6.00
N GLY A 542 -27.61 18.43 -5.90
CA GLY A 542 -27.57 17.25 -6.73
C GLY A 542 -27.34 17.56 -8.21
N VAL A 543 -27.23 16.51 -9.02
CA VAL A 543 -26.98 16.57 -10.46
C VAL A 543 -28.24 16.15 -11.22
N LYS A 544 -28.68 17.00 -12.15
CA LYS A 544 -29.80 16.66 -13.04
C LYS A 544 -29.33 15.69 -14.13
N ILE A 545 -30.09 14.64 -14.33
CA ILE A 545 -29.82 13.59 -15.31
C ILE A 545 -31.00 13.48 -16.29
N ASP A 546 -30.67 13.26 -17.57
CA ASP A 546 -31.65 12.93 -18.57
C ASP A 546 -31.87 11.41 -18.62
N GLU A 547 -32.98 10.97 -18.01
CA GLU A 547 -33.36 9.56 -17.93
C GLU A 547 -33.54 8.93 -19.32
N LYS A 548 -34.02 9.71 -20.32
CA LYS A 548 -34.28 9.21 -21.68
C LYS A 548 -32.98 8.88 -22.38
N ILE A 549 -31.97 9.73 -22.21
CA ILE A 549 -30.64 9.50 -22.79
C ILE A 549 -30.00 8.25 -22.16
N LEU A 550 -30.05 8.13 -20.82
CA LEU A 550 -29.49 6.95 -20.13
C LEU A 550 -30.18 5.66 -20.57
N LYS A 551 -31.51 5.67 -20.67
CA LYS A 551 -32.30 4.53 -21.13
C LYS A 551 -31.99 4.11 -22.56
N ASN A 552 -31.86 5.08 -23.46
CA ASN A 552 -31.44 4.83 -24.85
C ASN A 552 -30.03 4.27 -24.95
N LEU A 553 -29.08 4.80 -24.15
CA LEU A 553 -27.72 4.28 -24.08
C LEU A 553 -27.68 2.86 -23.50
N SER A 554 -28.46 2.56 -22.46
CA SER A 554 -28.57 1.20 -21.91
C SER A 554 -29.06 0.22 -22.97
N LEU A 555 -30.09 0.55 -23.72
CA LEU A 555 -30.60 -0.29 -24.81
C LEU A 555 -29.59 -0.47 -25.95
N LYS A 556 -28.82 0.58 -26.27
CA LYS A 556 -27.74 0.48 -27.23
C LYS A 556 -26.65 -0.47 -26.75
N PHE A 557 -26.17 -0.30 -25.51
CA PHE A 557 -25.15 -1.18 -24.94
C PHE A 557 -25.64 -2.63 -24.83
N GLU A 558 -26.92 -2.87 -24.53
CA GLU A 558 -27.49 -4.22 -24.53
C GLU A 558 -27.40 -4.88 -25.90
N LYS A 559 -27.72 -4.15 -26.98
CA LYS A 559 -27.59 -4.66 -28.35
C LYS A 559 -26.14 -4.95 -28.70
N ASP A 560 -25.23 -4.02 -28.38
CA ASP A 560 -23.81 -4.18 -28.64
C ASP A 560 -23.22 -5.39 -27.88
N LEU A 561 -23.62 -5.59 -26.61
CA LEU A 561 -23.19 -6.73 -25.80
C LEU A 561 -23.65 -8.06 -26.39
N LYS A 562 -24.91 -8.16 -26.86
CA LYS A 562 -25.41 -9.39 -27.53
C LYS A 562 -24.62 -9.72 -28.80
N VAL A 563 -24.18 -8.71 -29.55
CA VAL A 563 -23.35 -8.92 -30.74
C VAL A 563 -21.94 -9.40 -30.33
N LEU A 564 -21.37 -8.80 -29.29
CA LEU A 564 -20.06 -9.22 -28.77
C LEU A 564 -20.12 -10.64 -28.17
N GLU A 565 -21.13 -10.95 -27.39
CA GLU A 565 -21.34 -12.28 -26.79
C GLU A 565 -21.39 -13.38 -27.86
N LYS A 566 -22.15 -13.17 -28.94
CA LYS A 566 -22.20 -14.10 -30.06
C LYS A 566 -20.82 -14.35 -30.68
N LYS A 567 -20.05 -13.29 -30.96
CA LYS A 567 -18.70 -13.42 -31.50
C LYS A 567 -17.73 -14.12 -30.52
N ILE A 568 -17.83 -13.78 -29.22
CA ILE A 568 -17.02 -14.40 -28.16
C ILE A 568 -17.31 -15.91 -28.10
N TYR A 569 -18.57 -16.32 -28.13
CA TYR A 569 -18.97 -17.73 -28.10
C TYR A 569 -18.53 -18.48 -29.37
N GLU A 570 -18.64 -17.85 -30.53
CA GLU A 570 -18.14 -18.40 -31.80
C GLU A 570 -16.62 -18.67 -31.71
N LEU A 571 -15.83 -17.72 -31.23
CA LEU A 571 -14.38 -17.91 -31.07
C LEU A 571 -14.00 -18.86 -29.94
N ALA A 572 -14.78 -18.91 -28.87
CA ALA A 572 -14.58 -19.84 -27.77
C ALA A 572 -15.05 -21.27 -28.12
N GLY A 573 -15.93 -21.44 -29.11
CA GLY A 573 -16.52 -22.71 -29.50
C GLY A 573 -17.52 -23.28 -28.50
N GLU A 574 -18.01 -22.46 -27.55
CA GLU A 574 -19.06 -22.78 -26.58
C GLU A 574 -19.56 -21.52 -25.86
N GLU A 575 -20.77 -21.61 -25.30
CA GLU A 575 -21.30 -20.57 -24.42
C GLU A 575 -20.73 -20.73 -23.00
N PHE A 576 -20.36 -19.63 -22.37
CA PHE A 576 -19.87 -19.57 -20.99
C PHE A 576 -20.18 -18.24 -20.34
N ASN A 577 -20.08 -18.15 -19.01
CA ASN A 577 -20.22 -16.87 -18.33
C ASN A 577 -18.98 -16.01 -18.51
N ILE A 578 -19.05 -15.01 -19.42
CA ILE A 578 -17.95 -14.09 -19.79
C ILE A 578 -17.50 -13.26 -18.57
N ALA A 579 -18.40 -12.97 -17.62
CA ALA A 579 -18.07 -12.27 -16.38
C ALA A 579 -17.27 -13.16 -15.40
N SER A 580 -17.34 -14.48 -15.54
CA SER A 580 -16.62 -15.42 -14.67
C SER A 580 -15.15 -15.52 -15.04
N THR A 581 -14.29 -14.95 -14.22
CA THR A 581 -12.82 -15.00 -14.41
C THR A 581 -12.29 -16.44 -14.47
N LYS A 582 -12.96 -17.39 -13.76
CA LYS A 582 -12.59 -18.81 -13.77
C LYS A 582 -12.91 -19.46 -15.11
N GLN A 583 -14.15 -19.33 -15.60
CA GLN A 583 -14.58 -19.93 -16.87
C GLN A 583 -13.79 -19.32 -18.03
N LEU A 584 -13.61 -17.99 -18.05
CA LEU A 584 -12.77 -17.33 -19.04
C LEU A 584 -11.32 -17.86 -19.03
N GLY A 585 -10.74 -18.04 -17.84
CA GLY A 585 -9.42 -18.63 -17.71
C GLY A 585 -9.34 -20.07 -18.29
N ASP A 586 -10.38 -20.88 -18.04
CA ASP A 586 -10.46 -22.23 -18.59
C ASP A 586 -10.57 -22.21 -20.13
N ILE A 587 -11.35 -21.29 -20.71
CA ILE A 587 -11.44 -21.11 -22.16
C ILE A 587 -10.10 -20.70 -22.77
N LEU A 588 -9.49 -19.62 -22.25
CA LEU A 588 -8.25 -19.07 -22.83
C LEU A 588 -7.08 -20.06 -22.74
N TYR A 589 -6.88 -20.68 -21.57
CA TYR A 589 -5.64 -21.40 -21.28
C TYR A 589 -5.75 -22.91 -21.40
N LYS A 590 -6.93 -23.52 -21.12
CA LYS A 590 -7.11 -24.97 -21.27
C LYS A 590 -7.62 -25.33 -22.65
N LYS A 591 -8.66 -24.64 -23.15
CA LYS A 591 -9.30 -24.98 -24.42
C LYS A 591 -8.55 -24.41 -25.61
N LEU A 592 -8.27 -23.10 -25.62
CA LEU A 592 -7.55 -22.44 -26.72
C LEU A 592 -6.02 -22.58 -26.60
N LYS A 593 -5.53 -23.17 -25.50
CA LYS A 593 -4.10 -23.45 -25.25
C LYS A 593 -3.20 -22.22 -25.38
N ILE A 594 -3.73 -21.02 -25.10
CA ILE A 594 -2.92 -19.79 -25.02
C ILE A 594 -1.99 -19.94 -23.82
N ILE A 595 -0.73 -19.55 -23.98
CA ILE A 595 0.27 -19.68 -22.90
C ILE A 595 -0.09 -18.75 -21.74
N ALA A 596 -0.36 -19.32 -20.57
CA ALA A 596 -0.74 -18.55 -19.37
C ALA A 596 0.49 -17.86 -18.76
N THR A 597 0.44 -16.53 -18.64
CA THR A 597 1.54 -15.77 -18.04
C THR A 597 1.50 -15.71 -16.52
N LYS A 598 0.33 -15.83 -15.88
CA LYS A 598 0.17 -15.73 -14.41
C LYS A 598 -1.03 -16.53 -13.90
N LYS A 599 -0.88 -17.06 -12.66
CA LYS A 599 -2.00 -17.59 -11.85
C LYS A 599 -2.26 -16.68 -10.67
N THR A 600 -3.50 -16.66 -10.19
CA THR A 600 -3.89 -15.93 -8.98
C THR A 600 -3.39 -16.65 -7.71
N LYS A 601 -3.38 -15.98 -6.56
CA LYS A 601 -3.04 -16.58 -5.26
C LYS A 601 -3.88 -17.83 -4.91
N LYS A 602 -5.07 -17.99 -5.51
CA LYS A 602 -5.96 -19.15 -5.35
C LYS A 602 -5.74 -20.24 -6.41
N GLY A 603 -4.68 -20.16 -7.22
CA GLY A 603 -4.33 -21.14 -8.24
C GLY A 603 -5.13 -21.03 -9.55
N ASN A 604 -6.10 -20.13 -9.68
CA ASN A 604 -6.83 -19.89 -10.91
C ASN A 604 -6.02 -19.07 -11.90
N TYR A 605 -6.29 -19.21 -13.18
CA TYR A 605 -5.70 -18.37 -14.22
C TYR A 605 -6.10 -16.90 -14.05
N ALA A 606 -5.14 -15.99 -14.18
CA ALA A 606 -5.40 -14.56 -14.10
C ALA A 606 -5.94 -14.06 -15.46
N THR A 607 -7.03 -13.27 -15.40
CA THR A 607 -7.69 -12.67 -16.57
C THR A 607 -7.97 -11.19 -16.32
N ASN A 608 -7.04 -10.49 -15.64
CA ASN A 608 -7.15 -9.05 -15.42
C ASN A 608 -6.91 -8.28 -16.74
N VAL A 609 -7.21 -6.98 -16.72
CA VAL A 609 -7.13 -6.10 -17.89
C VAL A 609 -5.75 -6.19 -18.55
N ASN A 610 -4.67 -6.01 -17.79
CA ASN A 610 -3.30 -5.99 -18.33
C ASN A 610 -2.95 -7.29 -19.08
N ILE A 611 -3.34 -8.45 -18.53
CA ILE A 611 -3.07 -9.75 -19.16
C ILE A 611 -3.88 -9.89 -20.45
N LEU A 612 -5.15 -9.46 -20.46
CA LEU A 612 -5.96 -9.53 -21.67
C LEU A 612 -5.49 -8.54 -22.74
N GLU A 613 -4.98 -7.37 -22.35
CA GLU A 613 -4.34 -6.41 -23.25
C GLU A 613 -3.08 -6.98 -23.87
N ASP A 614 -2.21 -7.63 -23.06
CA ASP A 614 -1.01 -8.31 -23.56
C ASP A 614 -1.36 -9.40 -24.59
N LEU A 615 -2.39 -10.21 -24.31
CA LEU A 615 -2.84 -11.24 -25.23
C LEU A 615 -3.47 -10.65 -26.52
N ALA A 616 -4.22 -9.57 -26.40
CA ALA A 616 -4.77 -8.86 -27.56
C ALA A 616 -3.66 -8.26 -28.42
N PHE A 617 -2.61 -7.70 -27.80
CA PHE A 617 -1.44 -7.17 -28.50
C PHE A 617 -0.65 -8.28 -29.23
N GLN A 618 -0.64 -9.51 -28.71
CA GLN A 618 -0.07 -10.68 -29.37
C GLN A 618 -0.91 -11.18 -30.55
N GLY A 619 -2.02 -10.55 -30.87
CA GLY A 619 -2.89 -10.85 -32.00
C GLY A 619 -4.04 -11.82 -31.67
N HIS A 620 -4.29 -12.13 -30.40
CA HIS A 620 -5.44 -12.94 -30.02
C HIS A 620 -6.74 -12.12 -30.04
N GLU A 621 -7.67 -12.48 -30.91
CA GLU A 621 -8.92 -11.74 -31.12
C GLU A 621 -9.89 -11.88 -29.92
N LEU A 622 -9.99 -13.08 -29.31
CA LEU A 622 -10.90 -13.34 -28.20
C LEU A 622 -10.62 -12.43 -26.97
N PRO A 623 -9.38 -12.25 -26.47
CA PRO A 623 -9.07 -11.28 -25.42
C PRO A 623 -9.51 -9.86 -25.73
N LYS A 624 -9.33 -9.39 -26.97
CA LYS A 624 -9.77 -8.07 -27.41
C LYS A 624 -11.29 -7.90 -27.28
N LEU A 625 -12.07 -8.85 -27.78
CA LEU A 625 -13.53 -8.83 -27.68
C LEU A 625 -14.00 -8.89 -26.22
N ILE A 626 -13.29 -9.60 -25.36
CA ILE A 626 -13.62 -9.66 -23.92
C ILE A 626 -13.35 -8.32 -23.24
N LEU A 627 -12.28 -7.62 -23.59
CA LEU A 627 -12.02 -6.26 -23.08
C LEU A 627 -13.15 -5.31 -23.48
N ASP A 628 -13.54 -5.33 -24.75
CA ASP A 628 -14.66 -4.50 -25.28
C ASP A 628 -15.98 -4.86 -24.58
N TRP A 629 -16.25 -6.15 -24.37
CA TRP A 629 -17.44 -6.61 -23.64
C TRP A 629 -17.43 -6.14 -22.18
N ARG A 630 -16.29 -6.27 -21.48
CA ARG A 630 -16.17 -5.82 -20.08
C ARG A 630 -16.37 -4.32 -19.94
N GLN A 631 -15.79 -3.53 -20.85
CA GLN A 631 -15.96 -2.08 -20.85
C GLN A 631 -17.42 -1.69 -21.05
N LYS A 632 -18.09 -2.25 -22.08
CA LYS A 632 -19.52 -1.95 -22.37
C LYS A 632 -20.43 -2.46 -21.25
N SER A 633 -20.18 -3.65 -20.70
CA SER A 633 -20.92 -4.20 -19.58
C SER A 633 -20.80 -3.31 -18.33
N LYS A 634 -19.61 -2.80 -18.03
CA LYS A 634 -19.40 -1.85 -16.94
C LYS A 634 -20.14 -0.53 -17.19
N LEU A 635 -20.07 0.03 -18.41
CA LEU A 635 -20.79 1.24 -18.78
C LEU A 635 -22.31 1.05 -18.65
N LYS A 636 -22.83 -0.09 -19.08
CA LYS A 636 -24.25 -0.42 -18.95
C LYS A 636 -24.64 -0.54 -17.46
N ASN A 637 -24.05 -1.47 -16.75
CA ASN A 637 -24.50 -1.84 -15.40
C ASN A 637 -24.21 -0.75 -14.36
N THR A 638 -23.02 -0.13 -14.40
CA THR A 638 -22.60 0.83 -13.38
C THR A 638 -23.10 2.24 -13.64
N TYR A 639 -23.19 2.65 -14.91
CA TYR A 639 -23.54 4.04 -15.25
C TYR A 639 -24.94 4.18 -15.83
N THR A 640 -25.30 3.45 -16.89
CA THR A 640 -26.60 3.70 -17.50
C THR A 640 -27.77 3.10 -16.73
N ASP A 641 -27.63 1.94 -16.11
CA ASP A 641 -28.71 1.29 -15.35
C ASP A 641 -28.74 1.78 -13.91
N SER A 642 -27.64 1.63 -13.16
CA SER A 642 -27.61 1.99 -11.73
C SER A 642 -27.87 3.47 -11.47
N LEU A 643 -27.39 4.40 -12.31
CA LEU A 643 -27.64 5.82 -12.08
C LEU A 643 -29.13 6.17 -12.11
N GLN A 644 -29.94 5.46 -12.89
CA GLN A 644 -31.38 5.67 -12.91
C GLN A 644 -32.05 5.31 -11.58
N GLU A 645 -31.53 4.31 -10.85
CA GLU A 645 -32.04 3.89 -9.54
C GLU A 645 -31.74 4.91 -8.44
N PHE A 646 -30.68 5.72 -8.62
CA PHE A 646 -30.29 6.77 -7.67
C PHE A 646 -31.02 8.10 -7.87
N ILE A 647 -31.89 8.22 -8.87
CA ILE A 647 -32.66 9.45 -9.10
C ILE A 647 -33.69 9.62 -7.99
N ASP A 648 -33.54 10.69 -7.22
CA ASP A 648 -34.48 11.04 -6.17
C ASP A 648 -35.84 11.40 -6.77
N SER A 649 -36.91 10.78 -6.27
CA SER A 649 -38.24 10.93 -6.82
C SER A 649 -38.84 12.35 -6.70
N LYS A 650 -38.37 13.14 -5.70
CA LYS A 650 -38.86 14.51 -5.43
C LYS A 650 -38.11 15.53 -6.23
N THR A 651 -36.75 15.44 -6.24
CA THR A 651 -35.88 16.44 -6.90
C THR A 651 -35.62 16.14 -8.36
N LYS A 652 -35.83 14.89 -8.81
CA LYS A 652 -35.46 14.39 -10.15
C LYS A 652 -33.95 14.55 -10.42
N ARG A 653 -33.13 14.45 -9.37
CA ARG A 653 -31.68 14.59 -9.41
C ARG A 653 -31.00 13.45 -8.67
N ILE A 654 -29.75 13.20 -8.98
CA ILE A 654 -28.89 12.31 -8.20
C ILE A 654 -28.14 13.13 -7.18
N HIS A 655 -28.13 12.65 -5.93
CA HIS A 655 -27.41 13.25 -4.82
C HIS A 655 -26.31 12.32 -4.39
N THR A 656 -25.07 12.72 -4.65
CA THR A 656 -23.86 11.98 -4.24
C THR A 656 -23.39 12.42 -2.86
N SER A 657 -22.34 11.80 -2.35
CA SER A 657 -21.58 12.25 -1.20
C SER A 657 -20.13 12.40 -1.63
N PHE A 658 -19.55 13.60 -1.43
CA PHE A 658 -18.16 13.92 -1.72
C PHE A 658 -17.26 13.72 -0.50
#